data_1e7340e18441618abd2c5ec236373306
#
_entry.id   1e7340e18441618abd2c5ec236373306
#
_cell.length_a   1.000
_cell.length_b   1.000
_cell.length_c   1.000
_cell.angle_alpha   90.00
_cell.angle_beta   90.00
_cell.angle_gamma   90.00
#
_symmetry.space_group_name_H-M   'P 1'
#
loop_
_entity.id
_entity.type
_entity.pdbx_description
1 polymer ?
#
loop_
_entity_poly.entity_id
_entity_poly.type
_entity_poly.pdbx_seq_one_letter_code
_entity_poly.pdbx_strand_id
1 'polypeptide(L)'
;MQNKGFVTFVTVSLALICAFYLSFSLITNHYDGKAEKMGEVAGKAYLDSMANEKVFLGYTLKEARKQQIGLGLDLKGGMNVILKLNAGDLVKSLAGNTDDPNFQKAIQAASKSTSQGNYIDQFVAEYKKLSPGVNLAVVFGSGDLRDQINPSTTEDKVIELLKEKYNSAVEASFNVLSTRIDRFGVVAPNLQRLEGQGRILVELPGVKDPERVRELLQRSANLQFWRTYTFDEVANDLAGLSDRLLALGAPAARPIPVAADSVAANDSTALVAPAPAAAPSQLASIDTLSKYLQLGGRGGATVGLAQDRDRNKIDSLLALATEYHLLPEDLTLLWGAKPIQDPKTRKLTNIYELYAIRTNRSMKPDLSGDVVTSAKADVDHNRLGSAEPQVSMTMNQEGAQIWARLTKESIGRSIAIVLDGVVYSAPNVNNEITGGNSSITGNFTIEEANDLANVLNSGKMETSVVIEQENVVGPTLGKASIQAGIISFAIALVLLMVYMCLAYGFIPGMIANLALIVNSFFTLGILASFNAVLTLSGIAGLVLTLGMAVDANVLINERIKEELRNGKGMTRAIADGYGNAFSAIFDSNLTTIITGVVLFYFGAGPIRGFATTLIIGLISSFITAVFLTRMVFEALDKRHKLDNVTYTTAMTKNLLVNPTYNFLGARMKGYLLPIVLIIAGLVGFFTVGLNNGIEFSGGRNYIIKFDQKVDNQQVREKLAPQLDQKLVLTAIGTEGDQIRVSTNYLIEDSGEAVEDQIKDKLYQGLNSFYKTKPSKADFDSYIVSSQKVSASMSNDIKTQALIAVGLSLLFMAIYILIRFRNVAFSIGAFASVTVTTLMIIAIYVLCWKVMPFTMEVDQNFIAALLAIIGYAINDVVIVFDRIREEVGNHPQADRFQVINGALNSTLSRTLNTSFTTLLVMLIVFAFGGATMRSFTFAILLGVIFGTYCTLFVATPIAYEVAKRRSLKAAAK
;
A
#
# COMPACT_ATOMS: atom_id res chain seq x y z
N MET A 1 -2.10 39.91 23.50
CA MET A 1 -1.34 38.71 23.87
C MET A 1 -0.47 38.98 25.06
N GLN A 2 -0.63 38.28 26.16
CA GLN A 2 0.17 38.48 27.40
C GLN A 2 1.60 37.94 27.25
N ASN A 3 1.94 37.12 26.24
CA ASN A 3 3.28 36.50 26.06
C ASN A 3 3.82 36.62 24.63
N LYS A 4 4.02 37.85 24.12
CA LYS A 4 4.62 38.05 22.77
C LYS A 4 5.98 37.41 22.60
N GLY A 5 6.83 37.46 23.67
CA GLY A 5 8.15 36.84 23.65
C GLY A 5 8.15 35.34 23.47
N PHE A 6 7.19 34.64 24.09
CA PHE A 6 7.04 33.18 23.94
C PHE A 6 6.65 32.78 22.53
N VAL A 7 5.68 33.48 21.92
CA VAL A 7 5.24 33.20 20.54
C VAL A 7 6.37 33.42 19.55
N THR A 8 7.11 34.54 19.68
CA THR A 8 8.26 34.81 18.81
C THR A 8 9.34 33.74 18.99
N PHE A 9 9.62 33.34 20.24
CA PHE A 9 10.60 32.29 20.53
C PHE A 9 10.20 30.96 19.87
N VAL A 10 8.95 30.54 20.03
CA VAL A 10 8.45 29.27 19.42
C VAL A 10 8.53 29.32 17.90
N THR A 11 8.08 30.43 17.27
CA THR A 11 8.10 30.56 15.82
C THR A 11 9.52 30.57 15.26
N VAL A 12 10.46 31.27 15.91
CA VAL A 12 11.88 31.30 15.48
C VAL A 12 12.54 29.96 15.70
N SER A 13 12.31 29.30 16.84
CA SER A 13 12.85 27.97 17.11
C SER A 13 12.35 26.94 16.10
N LEU A 14 11.06 26.96 15.77
CA LEU A 14 10.48 26.10 14.74
C LEU A 14 11.12 26.37 13.36
N ALA A 15 11.31 27.65 13.01
CA ALA A 15 11.95 28.02 11.75
C ALA A 15 13.40 27.51 11.66
N LEU A 16 14.16 27.61 12.74
CA LEU A 16 15.54 27.10 12.80
C LEU A 16 15.58 25.57 12.69
N ILE A 17 14.70 24.86 13.39
CA ILE A 17 14.56 23.39 13.27
C ILE A 17 14.22 22.99 11.83
N CYS A 18 13.24 23.63 11.23
CA CYS A 18 12.85 23.36 9.86
C CYS A 18 13.98 23.64 8.86
N ALA A 19 14.71 24.76 9.02
CA ALA A 19 15.86 25.09 8.19
C ALA A 19 16.98 24.06 8.33
N PHE A 20 17.24 23.59 9.55
CA PHE A 20 18.24 22.55 9.82
C PHE A 20 17.90 21.23 9.08
N TYR A 21 16.70 20.71 9.25
CA TYR A 21 16.34 19.46 8.59
C TYR A 21 16.23 19.58 7.07
N LEU A 22 15.71 20.69 6.54
CA LEU A 22 15.64 20.90 5.10
C LEU A 22 17.02 21.06 4.46
N SER A 23 18.03 21.53 5.20
CA SER A 23 19.39 21.66 4.68
C SER A 23 20.01 20.30 4.30
N PHE A 24 19.64 19.20 4.96
CA PHE A 24 20.11 17.87 4.59
C PHE A 24 19.62 17.49 3.18
N SER A 25 18.37 17.77 2.85
CA SER A 25 17.81 17.51 1.50
C SER A 25 18.49 18.34 0.41
N LEU A 26 18.87 19.60 0.70
CA LEU A 26 19.59 20.44 -0.26
C LEU A 26 20.99 19.91 -0.52
N ILE A 27 21.68 19.45 0.51
CA ILE A 27 23.05 18.93 0.41
C ILE A 27 23.07 17.59 -0.32
N THR A 28 22.19 16.66 0.06
CA THR A 28 22.11 15.36 -0.62
C THR A 28 21.77 15.51 -2.09
N ASN A 29 20.82 16.40 -2.45
CA ASN A 29 20.49 16.71 -3.84
C ASN A 29 21.68 17.28 -4.64
N HIS A 30 22.56 18.05 -4.00
CA HIS A 30 23.76 18.55 -4.65
C HIS A 30 24.71 17.43 -5.06
N TYR A 31 24.94 16.44 -4.15
CA TYR A 31 25.81 15.29 -4.45
C TYR A 31 25.15 14.33 -5.45
N ASP A 32 23.85 14.09 -5.34
CA ASP A 32 23.09 13.28 -6.29
C ASP A 32 23.08 13.87 -7.69
N GLY A 33 22.94 15.20 -7.82
CA GLY A 33 23.02 15.90 -9.10
C GLY A 33 24.43 15.87 -9.72
N LYS A 34 25.50 15.81 -8.91
CA LYS A 34 26.86 15.55 -9.42
C LYS A 34 27.00 14.13 -9.95
N ALA A 35 26.53 13.15 -9.21
CA ALA A 35 26.58 11.75 -9.60
C ALA A 35 25.80 11.48 -10.90
N GLU A 36 24.62 12.08 -11.05
CA GLU A 36 23.81 11.93 -12.28
C GLU A 36 24.54 12.43 -13.53
N LYS A 37 25.31 13.53 -13.41
CA LYS A 37 26.13 14.06 -14.51
C LYS A 37 27.34 13.16 -14.89
N MET A 38 27.80 12.29 -14.00
CA MET A 38 28.92 11.38 -14.23
C MET A 38 28.50 10.07 -14.92
N GLY A 39 27.21 9.83 -15.08
CA GLY A 39 26.68 8.59 -15.62
C GLY A 39 26.50 7.51 -14.54
N GLU A 40 25.81 6.41 -14.89
CA GLU A 40 25.31 5.45 -13.92
C GLU A 40 26.41 4.76 -13.09
N VAL A 41 27.44 4.22 -13.78
CA VAL A 41 28.53 3.48 -13.12
C VAL A 41 29.46 4.40 -12.34
N ALA A 42 29.93 5.49 -12.97
CA ALA A 42 30.85 6.44 -12.36
C ALA A 42 30.17 7.23 -11.23
N GLY A 43 28.88 7.56 -11.39
CA GLY A 43 28.09 8.25 -10.38
C GLY A 43 27.87 7.39 -9.14
N LYS A 44 27.60 6.09 -9.29
CA LYS A 44 27.49 5.15 -8.17
C LYS A 44 28.82 5.05 -7.40
N ALA A 45 29.92 4.83 -8.10
CA ALA A 45 31.27 4.79 -7.51
C ALA A 45 31.62 6.10 -6.76
N TYR A 46 31.23 7.25 -7.31
CA TYR A 46 31.40 8.54 -6.64
C TYR A 46 30.59 8.64 -5.34
N LEU A 47 29.33 8.22 -5.34
CA LEU A 47 28.49 8.25 -4.16
C LEU A 47 28.99 7.28 -3.08
N ASP A 48 29.49 6.12 -3.47
CA ASP A 48 30.06 5.13 -2.55
C ASP A 48 31.36 5.65 -1.92
N SER A 49 32.21 6.35 -2.69
CA SER A 49 33.43 6.97 -2.16
C SER A 49 33.13 8.10 -1.17
N MET A 50 32.04 8.87 -1.40
CA MET A 50 31.62 9.97 -0.56
C MET A 50 30.77 9.53 0.66
N ALA A 51 30.33 8.27 0.70
CA ALA A 51 29.35 7.81 1.70
C ALA A 51 29.79 8.07 3.15
N ASN A 52 31.05 7.90 3.47
CA ASN A 52 31.63 8.08 4.79
C ASN A 52 32.31 9.45 4.99
N GLU A 53 32.36 10.29 3.96
CA GLU A 53 32.94 11.62 4.03
C GLU A 53 31.98 12.60 4.76
N LYS A 54 32.53 13.45 5.62
CA LYS A 54 31.79 14.47 6.34
C LYS A 54 31.40 15.61 5.41
N VAL A 55 30.13 15.72 5.07
CA VAL A 55 29.62 16.69 4.08
C VAL A 55 28.93 17.90 4.68
N PHE A 56 28.40 17.80 5.92
CA PHE A 56 27.67 18.91 6.56
C PHE A 56 27.65 18.80 8.08
N LEU A 57 28.07 19.85 8.78
CA LEU A 57 28.04 19.98 10.26
C LEU A 57 28.57 18.74 11.03
N GLY A 58 29.47 18.00 10.42
CA GLY A 58 30.03 16.78 11.01
C GLY A 58 29.32 15.49 10.60
N TYR A 59 28.17 15.56 9.92
CA TYR A 59 27.45 14.41 9.38
C TYR A 59 28.09 13.90 8.09
N THR A 60 28.16 12.58 7.95
CA THR A 60 28.57 11.92 6.71
C THR A 60 27.47 11.98 5.66
N LEU A 61 27.79 11.75 4.37
CA LEU A 61 26.77 11.69 3.31
C LEU A 61 25.72 10.61 3.60
N LYS A 62 26.14 9.48 4.15
CA LYS A 62 25.24 8.38 4.55
C LYS A 62 24.28 8.79 5.68
N GLU A 63 24.76 9.53 6.68
CA GLU A 63 23.94 10.05 7.77
C GLU A 63 23.02 11.18 7.28
N ALA A 64 23.51 12.08 6.44
CA ALA A 64 22.72 13.14 5.83
C ALA A 64 21.54 12.59 5.02
N ARG A 65 21.75 11.48 4.29
CA ARG A 65 20.70 10.78 3.56
C ARG A 65 19.61 10.18 4.44
N LYS A 66 19.93 9.81 5.68
CA LYS A 66 18.92 9.33 6.63
C LYS A 66 18.02 10.45 7.15
N GLN A 67 18.51 11.70 7.14
CA GLN A 67 17.80 12.87 7.66
C GLN A 67 17.11 13.70 6.56
N GLN A 68 17.31 13.37 5.28
CA GLN A 68 16.62 14.04 4.17
C GLN A 68 15.14 13.66 4.12
N ILE A 69 14.32 14.49 3.46
CA ILE A 69 12.93 14.14 3.15
C ILE A 69 12.91 12.85 2.32
N GLY A 70 12.27 11.81 2.85
CA GLY A 70 12.00 10.59 2.12
C GLY A 70 11.05 10.86 0.96
N LEU A 71 11.38 10.43 -0.25
CA LEU A 71 10.47 10.45 -1.38
C LEU A 71 9.80 9.08 -1.49
N GLY A 72 8.47 9.07 -1.57
CA GLY A 72 7.69 7.85 -1.70
C GLY A 72 7.86 7.15 -3.05
N LEU A 73 7.29 5.97 -3.12
CA LEU A 73 7.32 5.11 -4.29
C LEU A 73 6.82 5.82 -5.56
N ASP A 74 5.69 6.52 -5.44
CA ASP A 74 5.05 7.23 -6.56
C ASP A 74 5.94 8.34 -7.16
N LEU A 75 6.93 8.80 -6.40
CA LEU A 75 7.83 9.88 -6.79
C LEU A 75 9.18 9.34 -7.26
N LYS A 76 9.81 8.43 -6.52
CA LYS A 76 11.15 7.92 -6.83
C LYS A 76 11.12 6.68 -7.73
N GLY A 77 9.94 6.08 -7.88
CA GLY A 77 9.81 4.71 -8.40
C GLY A 77 10.22 3.69 -7.34
N GLY A 78 10.12 2.41 -7.64
CA GLY A 78 10.48 1.34 -6.74
C GLY A 78 9.34 0.36 -6.49
N MET A 79 9.31 -0.25 -5.31
CA MET A 79 8.39 -1.34 -4.97
C MET A 79 7.78 -1.14 -3.58
N ASN A 80 6.48 -1.41 -3.47
CA ASN A 80 5.74 -1.49 -2.21
C ASN A 80 5.07 -2.86 -2.13
N VAL A 81 5.24 -3.54 -1.01
CA VAL A 81 4.72 -4.89 -0.82
C VAL A 81 4.03 -4.99 0.55
N ILE A 82 2.85 -5.60 0.59
CA ILE A 82 2.27 -6.07 1.84
C ILE A 82 2.46 -7.58 1.90
N LEU A 83 3.28 -7.99 2.84
CA LEU A 83 3.57 -9.37 3.14
C LEU A 83 2.63 -9.85 4.25
N LYS A 84 2.09 -11.06 4.10
CA LYS A 84 1.34 -11.76 5.13
C LYS A 84 2.05 -13.03 5.52
N LEU A 85 2.20 -13.26 6.83
CA LEU A 85 2.72 -14.52 7.31
C LEU A 85 1.74 -15.66 7.04
N ASN A 86 2.26 -16.79 6.60
CA ASN A 86 1.47 -18.00 6.42
C ASN A 86 1.18 -18.65 7.77
N ALA A 87 0.12 -18.18 8.41
CA ALA A 87 -0.31 -18.67 9.71
C ALA A 87 -0.66 -20.17 9.71
N GLY A 88 -1.08 -20.70 8.56
CA GLY A 88 -1.37 -22.13 8.38
C GLY A 88 -0.13 -22.99 8.58
N ASP A 89 1.00 -22.62 7.98
CA ASP A 89 2.28 -23.32 8.14
C ASP A 89 2.76 -23.26 9.58
N LEU A 90 2.61 -22.12 10.24
CA LEU A 90 2.96 -21.98 11.66
C LEU A 90 2.10 -22.91 12.54
N VAL A 91 0.78 -22.88 12.36
CA VAL A 91 -0.15 -23.75 13.13
C VAL A 91 0.15 -25.21 12.89
N LYS A 92 0.48 -25.59 11.66
CA LYS A 92 0.87 -26.96 11.31
C LYS A 92 2.19 -27.36 11.98
N SER A 93 3.19 -26.49 11.98
CA SER A 93 4.46 -26.72 12.67
C SER A 93 4.27 -26.87 14.19
N LEU A 94 3.49 -25.99 14.81
CA LEU A 94 3.20 -26.04 16.26
C LEU A 94 2.42 -27.30 16.67
N ALA A 95 1.64 -27.90 15.76
CA ALA A 95 0.95 -29.18 15.96
C ALA A 95 1.83 -30.40 15.64
N GLY A 96 3.15 -30.22 15.40
CA GLY A 96 4.07 -31.32 15.08
C GLY A 96 3.86 -31.90 13.68
N ASN A 97 3.40 -31.11 12.71
CA ASN A 97 3.14 -31.50 11.32
C ASN A 97 2.13 -32.67 11.20
N THR A 98 1.03 -32.60 11.95
CA THR A 98 -0.03 -33.63 11.93
C THR A 98 -0.60 -33.83 10.51
N ASP A 99 -0.84 -35.09 10.15
CA ASP A 99 -1.42 -35.51 8.87
C ASP A 99 -2.97 -35.65 8.94
N ASP A 100 -3.61 -35.17 10.02
CA ASP A 100 -5.07 -35.18 10.15
C ASP A 100 -5.74 -34.45 8.98
N PRO A 101 -6.56 -35.14 8.14
CA PRO A 101 -7.22 -34.51 7.00
C PRO A 101 -8.18 -33.37 7.39
N ASN A 102 -8.82 -33.45 8.57
CA ASN A 102 -9.71 -32.43 9.07
C ASN A 102 -8.92 -31.19 9.52
N PHE A 103 -7.74 -31.39 10.09
CA PHE A 103 -6.82 -30.31 10.44
C PHE A 103 -6.36 -29.55 9.18
N GLN A 104 -5.96 -30.27 8.13
CA GLN A 104 -5.57 -29.66 6.86
C GLN A 104 -6.73 -28.90 6.18
N LYS A 105 -7.94 -29.47 6.19
CA LYS A 105 -9.14 -28.79 5.67
C LYS A 105 -9.47 -27.53 6.49
N ALA A 106 -9.29 -27.57 7.82
CA ALA A 106 -9.51 -26.41 8.69
C ALA A 106 -8.51 -25.28 8.39
N ILE A 107 -7.23 -25.61 8.16
CA ILE A 107 -6.21 -24.65 7.71
C ILE A 107 -6.63 -24.00 6.41
N GLN A 108 -7.05 -24.77 5.41
CA GLN A 108 -7.47 -24.25 4.11
C GLN A 108 -8.73 -23.39 4.22
N ALA A 109 -9.71 -23.81 5.02
CA ALA A 109 -10.93 -23.04 5.27
C ALA A 109 -10.64 -21.72 5.98
N ALA A 110 -9.80 -21.74 7.02
CA ALA A 110 -9.37 -20.54 7.73
C ALA A 110 -8.59 -19.57 6.82
N SER A 111 -7.73 -20.08 5.92
CA SER A 111 -6.98 -19.26 4.97
C SER A 111 -7.87 -18.59 3.91
N LYS A 112 -9.00 -19.22 3.56
CA LYS A 112 -10.01 -18.67 2.62
C LYS A 112 -11.06 -17.79 3.31
N SER A 113 -11.09 -17.79 4.65
CA SER A 113 -12.08 -17.01 5.40
C SER A 113 -11.83 -15.51 5.23
N THR A 114 -12.86 -14.79 4.85
CA THR A 114 -12.86 -13.32 4.69
C THR A 114 -13.34 -12.59 5.95
N SER A 115 -13.56 -13.31 7.05
CA SER A 115 -14.03 -12.69 8.29
C SER A 115 -12.93 -11.90 8.99
N GLN A 116 -13.27 -10.72 9.50
CA GLN A 116 -12.38 -9.93 10.34
C GLN A 116 -12.18 -10.66 11.68
N GLY A 117 -10.97 -11.18 11.91
CA GLY A 117 -10.61 -11.85 13.15
C GLY A 117 -9.19 -12.40 13.09
N ASN A 118 -8.66 -12.75 14.25
CA ASN A 118 -7.36 -13.42 14.31
C ASN A 118 -7.47 -14.78 13.60
N TYR A 119 -6.49 -15.09 12.75
CA TYR A 119 -6.44 -16.37 12.03
C TYR A 119 -6.61 -17.58 12.95
N ILE A 120 -6.02 -17.52 14.16
CA ILE A 120 -6.11 -18.59 15.15
C ILE A 120 -7.57 -18.86 15.55
N ASP A 121 -8.38 -17.81 15.77
CA ASP A 121 -9.80 -17.94 16.12
C ASP A 121 -10.59 -18.59 14.98
N GLN A 122 -10.29 -18.21 13.73
CA GLN A 122 -10.93 -18.77 12.54
C GLN A 122 -10.57 -20.24 12.36
N PHE A 123 -9.27 -20.57 12.48
CA PHE A 123 -8.80 -21.95 12.42
C PHE A 123 -9.48 -22.83 13.48
N VAL A 124 -9.52 -22.39 14.73
CA VAL A 124 -10.16 -23.14 15.82
C VAL A 124 -11.64 -23.35 15.56
N ALA A 125 -12.34 -22.31 15.09
CA ALA A 125 -13.76 -22.39 14.75
C ALA A 125 -14.03 -23.41 13.62
N GLU A 126 -13.23 -23.37 12.55
CA GLU A 126 -13.37 -24.32 11.44
C GLU A 126 -12.96 -25.74 11.83
N TYR A 127 -11.90 -25.88 12.62
CA TYR A 127 -11.45 -27.21 13.08
C TYR A 127 -12.47 -27.89 14.01
N LYS A 128 -13.09 -27.11 14.90
CA LYS A 128 -14.19 -27.61 15.75
C LYS A 128 -15.45 -28.01 14.97
N LYS A 129 -15.75 -27.35 13.86
CA LYS A 129 -16.86 -27.73 12.98
C LYS A 129 -16.59 -29.08 12.29
N LEU A 130 -15.36 -29.30 11.84
CA LEU A 130 -14.95 -30.51 11.13
C LEU A 130 -14.70 -31.70 12.06
N SER A 131 -14.33 -31.44 13.29
CA SER A 131 -14.00 -32.44 14.32
C SER A 131 -14.64 -32.05 15.67
N PRO A 132 -15.97 -32.24 15.83
CA PRO A 132 -16.65 -31.92 17.07
C PRO A 132 -16.11 -32.75 18.22
N GLY A 133 -15.67 -32.11 19.32
CA GLY A 133 -15.15 -32.78 20.51
C GLY A 133 -13.65 -33.02 20.55
N VAL A 134 -12.89 -32.51 19.57
CA VAL A 134 -11.42 -32.52 19.62
C VAL A 134 -10.93 -31.62 20.74
N ASN A 135 -10.04 -32.20 21.58
CA ASN A 135 -9.32 -31.45 22.61
C ASN A 135 -8.05 -30.83 21.99
N LEU A 136 -8.03 -29.48 21.84
CA LEU A 136 -6.88 -28.77 21.30
C LEU A 136 -5.59 -29.00 22.09
N ALA A 137 -5.67 -29.25 23.41
CA ALA A 137 -4.50 -29.50 24.21
C ALA A 137 -3.81 -30.84 23.82
N VAL A 138 -4.56 -31.81 23.31
CA VAL A 138 -3.99 -33.08 22.83
C VAL A 138 -3.29 -32.87 21.48
N VAL A 139 -3.89 -32.07 20.59
CA VAL A 139 -3.32 -31.83 19.27
C VAL A 139 -2.01 -31.02 19.34
N PHE A 140 -2.00 -29.94 20.12
CA PHE A 140 -0.82 -29.08 20.27
C PHE A 140 0.15 -29.51 21.36
N GLY A 141 -0.23 -30.39 22.24
CA GLY A 141 0.65 -30.97 23.26
C GLY A 141 1.64 -32.01 22.73
N SER A 142 1.56 -32.40 21.46
CA SER A 142 2.50 -33.32 20.81
C SER A 142 3.64 -32.62 20.00
N GLY A 143 3.50 -31.35 19.73
CA GLY A 143 4.44 -30.55 18.91
C GLY A 143 5.46 -29.76 19.74
N ASP A 144 5.85 -28.63 19.23
CA ASP A 144 6.82 -27.71 19.84
C ASP A 144 6.32 -27.09 21.16
N LEU A 145 5.02 -27.20 21.44
CA LEU A 145 4.38 -26.70 22.67
C LEU A 145 4.26 -27.76 23.79
N ARG A 146 4.88 -28.93 23.63
CA ARG A 146 4.80 -30.07 24.56
C ARG A 146 5.14 -29.71 26.00
N ASP A 147 6.09 -28.80 26.21
CA ASP A 147 6.50 -28.34 27.53
C ASP A 147 5.57 -27.33 28.18
N GLN A 148 4.67 -26.71 27.39
CA GLN A 148 3.76 -25.65 27.81
C GLN A 148 2.29 -26.08 27.84
N ILE A 149 1.92 -27.15 27.13
CA ILE A 149 0.55 -27.68 27.02
C ILE A 149 0.51 -29.11 27.56
N ASN A 150 -0.30 -29.26 28.57
CA ASN A 150 -0.65 -30.61 29.15
C ASN A 150 -2.07 -31.00 28.72
N PRO A 151 -2.44 -32.29 28.69
CA PRO A 151 -3.80 -32.72 28.32
C PRO A 151 -4.93 -32.10 29.16
N SER A 152 -4.61 -31.57 30.35
CA SER A 152 -5.54 -30.84 31.24
C SER A 152 -5.61 -29.34 31.01
N THR A 153 -4.82 -28.80 30.08
CA THR A 153 -4.83 -27.35 29.76
C THR A 153 -6.17 -26.97 29.14
N THR A 154 -6.76 -25.89 29.62
CA THR A 154 -8.03 -25.38 29.06
C THR A 154 -7.87 -24.87 27.62
N GLU A 155 -8.90 -25.02 26.81
CA GLU A 155 -8.86 -24.59 25.41
C GLU A 155 -8.55 -23.11 25.24
N ASP A 156 -9.13 -22.25 26.09
CA ASP A 156 -8.88 -20.81 26.06
C ASP A 156 -7.38 -20.51 26.27
N LYS A 157 -6.73 -21.27 27.15
CA LYS A 157 -5.29 -21.12 27.37
C LYS A 157 -4.45 -21.59 26.18
N VAL A 158 -4.87 -22.66 25.49
CA VAL A 158 -4.23 -23.11 24.25
C VAL A 158 -4.37 -22.04 23.16
N ILE A 159 -5.57 -21.46 22.99
CA ILE A 159 -5.82 -20.39 22.01
C ILE A 159 -4.98 -19.16 22.34
N GLU A 160 -4.90 -18.76 23.61
CA GLU A 160 -4.06 -17.64 24.03
C GLU A 160 -2.59 -17.87 23.69
N LEU A 161 -2.06 -19.05 23.97
CA LEU A 161 -0.69 -19.43 23.69
C LEU A 161 -0.39 -19.47 22.17
N LEU A 162 -1.32 -19.99 21.37
CA LEU A 162 -1.19 -19.96 19.90
C LEU A 162 -1.16 -18.53 19.37
N LYS A 163 -1.99 -17.63 19.91
CA LYS A 163 -1.98 -16.20 19.55
C LYS A 163 -0.66 -15.52 19.94
N GLU A 164 -0.13 -15.85 21.11
CA GLU A 164 1.15 -15.34 21.58
C GLU A 164 2.28 -15.80 20.64
N LYS A 165 2.33 -17.09 20.30
CA LYS A 165 3.31 -17.64 19.35
C LYS A 165 3.19 -17.01 17.96
N TYR A 166 1.96 -16.81 17.48
CA TYR A 166 1.74 -16.16 16.21
C TYR A 166 2.27 -14.70 16.20
N ASN A 167 1.98 -13.93 17.25
CA ASN A 167 2.48 -12.58 17.37
C ASN A 167 4.02 -12.53 17.48
N SER A 168 4.62 -13.46 18.19
CA SER A 168 6.07 -13.60 18.28
C SER A 168 6.70 -13.95 16.93
N ALA A 169 6.08 -14.82 16.14
CA ALA A 169 6.54 -15.17 14.80
C ALA A 169 6.44 -13.95 13.83
N VAL A 170 5.39 -13.12 13.97
CA VAL A 170 5.27 -11.86 13.22
C VAL A 170 6.40 -10.91 13.58
N GLU A 171 6.73 -10.77 14.86
CA GLU A 171 7.80 -9.90 15.32
C GLU A 171 9.18 -10.40 14.87
N ALA A 172 9.44 -11.69 14.99
CA ALA A 172 10.67 -12.31 14.51
C ALA A 172 10.84 -12.11 12.99
N SER A 173 9.78 -12.35 12.21
CA SER A 173 9.80 -12.16 10.76
C SER A 173 10.01 -10.69 10.38
N PHE A 174 9.42 -9.74 11.10
CA PHE A 174 9.65 -8.32 10.89
C PHE A 174 11.13 -7.96 11.10
N ASN A 175 11.76 -8.46 12.16
CA ASN A 175 13.16 -8.20 12.46
C ASN A 175 14.09 -8.81 11.39
N VAL A 176 13.79 -10.02 10.91
CA VAL A 176 14.53 -10.69 9.84
C VAL A 176 14.41 -9.88 8.54
N LEU A 177 13.20 -9.48 8.15
CA LEU A 177 12.96 -8.66 6.95
C LEU A 177 13.66 -7.30 7.04
N SER A 178 13.60 -6.63 8.19
CA SER A 178 14.30 -5.37 8.43
C SER A 178 15.81 -5.53 8.21
N THR A 179 16.41 -6.57 8.80
CA THR A 179 17.83 -6.86 8.63
C THR A 179 18.20 -7.15 7.18
N ARG A 180 17.37 -7.89 6.44
CA ARG A 180 17.58 -8.18 5.01
C ARG A 180 17.60 -6.92 4.18
N ILE A 181 16.59 -6.07 4.38
CA ILE A 181 16.42 -4.84 3.61
C ILE A 181 17.55 -3.85 3.89
N ASP A 182 17.96 -3.72 5.16
CA ASP A 182 19.10 -2.88 5.54
C ASP A 182 20.40 -3.32 4.86
N ARG A 183 20.62 -4.63 4.74
CA ARG A 183 21.80 -5.21 4.06
C ARG A 183 21.72 -5.13 2.53
N PHE A 184 20.51 -5.11 1.97
CA PHE A 184 20.29 -4.94 0.55
C PHE A 184 20.67 -3.54 0.06
N GLY A 185 20.78 -2.57 0.97
CA GLY A 185 21.28 -1.23 0.68
C GLY A 185 20.27 -0.30 0.02
N VAL A 186 18.98 -0.54 0.18
CA VAL A 186 17.94 0.42 -0.25
C VAL A 186 18.02 1.69 0.58
N VAL A 187 17.94 2.82 -0.07
CA VAL A 187 17.97 4.12 0.60
C VAL A 187 16.59 4.45 1.17
N ALA A 188 16.52 4.64 2.49
CA ALA A 188 15.29 5.01 3.22
C ALA A 188 14.12 4.03 3.03
N PRO A 189 14.31 2.72 3.30
CA PRO A 189 13.20 1.78 3.30
C PRO A 189 12.23 2.11 4.45
N ASN A 190 10.94 1.84 4.23
CA ASN A 190 9.93 1.99 5.26
C ASN A 190 9.29 0.61 5.53
N LEU A 191 9.45 0.13 6.76
CA LEU A 191 8.84 -1.11 7.21
C LEU A 191 7.87 -0.81 8.34
N GLN A 192 6.65 -1.33 8.24
CA GLN A 192 5.62 -1.15 9.24
C GLN A 192 4.86 -2.44 9.48
N ARG A 193 4.63 -2.79 10.74
CA ARG A 193 3.66 -3.83 11.09
C ARG A 193 2.26 -3.25 11.00
N LEU A 194 1.37 -3.93 10.28
CA LEU A 194 -0.04 -3.59 10.23
C LEU A 194 -0.76 -4.38 11.34
N GLU A 195 -1.38 -3.66 12.27
CA GLU A 195 -1.98 -4.26 13.46
C GLU A 195 -3.10 -5.25 13.11
N GLY A 196 -3.13 -6.36 13.84
CA GLY A 196 -4.25 -7.30 13.91
C GLY A 196 -4.27 -8.45 12.91
N GLN A 197 -3.40 -8.50 11.89
CA GLN A 197 -3.52 -9.50 10.81
C GLN A 197 -2.22 -10.20 10.40
N GLY A 198 -1.12 -10.00 11.13
CA GLY A 198 0.18 -10.60 10.78
C GLY A 198 0.73 -10.11 9.43
N ARG A 199 0.45 -8.85 9.10
CA ARG A 199 0.88 -8.20 7.87
C ARG A 199 2.04 -7.25 8.12
N ILE A 200 2.96 -7.19 7.17
CA ILE A 200 4.12 -6.31 7.17
C ILE A 200 4.10 -5.52 5.88
N LEU A 201 4.01 -4.21 5.98
CA LEU A 201 4.18 -3.27 4.88
C LEU A 201 5.68 -3.04 4.68
N VAL A 202 6.15 -3.17 3.45
CA VAL A 202 7.52 -2.93 3.03
C VAL A 202 7.53 -1.98 1.84
N GLU A 203 8.08 -0.78 2.00
CA GLU A 203 8.23 0.20 0.94
C GLU A 203 9.70 0.39 0.63
N LEU A 204 10.08 0.20 -0.62
CA LEU A 204 11.46 0.22 -1.11
C LEU A 204 11.61 1.23 -2.26
N PRO A 205 11.76 2.53 -1.94
CA PRO A 205 11.88 3.56 -2.96
C PRO A 205 13.20 3.42 -3.74
N GLY A 206 13.11 3.57 -5.06
CA GLY A 206 14.28 3.58 -5.94
C GLY A 206 14.88 2.22 -6.27
N VAL A 207 14.20 1.14 -5.94
CA VAL A 207 14.57 -0.21 -6.37
C VAL A 207 14.38 -0.31 -7.89
N LYS A 208 15.39 -0.84 -8.58
CA LYS A 208 15.41 -1.00 -10.04
C LYS A 208 15.02 -2.40 -10.49
N ASP A 209 15.22 -3.39 -9.63
CA ASP A 209 14.96 -4.80 -9.89
C ASP A 209 13.94 -5.36 -8.89
N PRO A 210 12.64 -5.30 -9.20
CA PRO A 210 11.59 -5.79 -8.32
C PRO A 210 11.58 -7.30 -8.16
N GLU A 211 11.97 -8.06 -9.20
CA GLU A 211 12.00 -9.54 -9.17
C GLU A 211 12.99 -10.03 -8.11
N ARG A 212 14.19 -9.51 -8.13
CA ARG A 212 15.22 -9.82 -7.14
C ARG A 212 14.81 -9.50 -5.71
N VAL A 213 14.08 -8.37 -5.52
CA VAL A 213 13.54 -7.98 -4.22
C VAL A 213 12.45 -8.94 -3.78
N ARG A 214 11.56 -9.34 -4.70
CA ARG A 214 10.48 -10.29 -4.41
C ARG A 214 11.04 -11.61 -3.90
N GLU A 215 12.01 -12.19 -4.59
CA GLU A 215 12.71 -13.40 -4.16
C GLU A 215 13.33 -13.23 -2.76
N LEU A 216 14.01 -12.11 -2.53
CA LEU A 216 14.68 -11.83 -1.25
C LEU A 216 13.69 -11.72 -0.09
N LEU A 217 12.52 -11.12 -0.32
CA LEU A 217 11.50 -10.97 0.71
C LEU A 217 10.77 -12.29 1.02
N GLN A 218 10.54 -13.14 0.02
CA GLN A 218 9.79 -14.39 0.17
C GLN A 218 10.62 -15.54 0.71
N ARG A 219 11.95 -15.52 0.52
CA ARG A 219 12.83 -16.59 1.01
C ARG A 219 12.79 -16.72 2.52
N SER A 220 12.47 -17.91 3.03
CA SER A 220 12.44 -18.19 4.47
C SER A 220 13.83 -18.29 5.10
N ALA A 221 14.88 -18.48 4.29
CA ALA A 221 16.26 -18.76 4.71
C ALA A 221 16.38 -20.04 5.56
N ASN A 222 15.55 -21.02 5.29
CA ASN A 222 15.62 -22.31 5.96
C ASN A 222 16.76 -23.17 5.39
N LEU A 223 17.96 -22.93 5.89
CA LEU A 223 19.16 -23.68 5.50
C LEU A 223 19.20 -25.01 6.22
N GLN A 224 19.45 -26.07 5.48
CA GLN A 224 19.46 -27.45 5.97
C GLN A 224 20.61 -28.23 5.35
N PHE A 225 21.23 -29.10 6.12
CA PHE A 225 22.28 -30.01 5.67
C PHE A 225 21.78 -31.43 5.81
N TRP A 226 21.84 -32.16 4.67
CA TRP A 226 21.30 -33.52 4.58
C TRP A 226 22.34 -34.48 4.00
N ARG A 227 22.38 -35.68 4.52
CA ARG A 227 23.06 -36.78 3.82
C ARG A 227 22.33 -37.14 2.55
N THR A 228 23.05 -37.65 1.58
CA THR A 228 22.48 -38.00 0.27
C THR A 228 22.63 -39.48 -0.01
N TYR A 229 21.76 -40.01 -0.86
CA TYR A 229 21.95 -41.26 -1.54
C TYR A 229 22.80 -41.09 -2.77
N THR A 230 23.55 -42.12 -3.17
CA THR A 230 24.17 -42.16 -4.49
C THR A 230 23.18 -42.71 -5.52
N PHE A 231 23.43 -42.42 -6.81
CA PHE A 231 22.57 -42.96 -7.86
C PHE A 231 22.41 -44.49 -7.78
N ASP A 232 23.51 -45.21 -7.57
CA ASP A 232 23.50 -46.69 -7.53
C ASP A 232 22.62 -47.25 -6.41
N GLU A 233 22.49 -46.53 -5.29
CA GLU A 233 21.66 -46.95 -4.15
C GLU A 233 20.16 -46.89 -4.45
N VAL A 234 19.72 -45.93 -5.29
CA VAL A 234 18.29 -45.65 -5.59
C VAL A 234 17.89 -45.96 -7.03
N ALA A 235 18.83 -46.37 -7.86
CA ALA A 235 18.59 -46.60 -9.30
C ALA A 235 17.48 -47.64 -9.54
N ASN A 236 17.44 -48.72 -8.76
CA ASN A 236 16.42 -49.76 -8.88
C ASN A 236 15.03 -49.24 -8.46
N ASP A 237 14.97 -48.39 -7.43
CA ASP A 237 13.72 -47.82 -6.92
C ASP A 237 13.11 -46.81 -7.93
N LEU A 238 13.96 -46.04 -8.60
CA LEU A 238 13.55 -45.08 -9.60
C LEU A 238 13.25 -45.73 -10.98
N ALA A 239 14.07 -46.67 -11.43
CA ALA A 239 13.87 -47.34 -12.72
C ALA A 239 12.55 -48.16 -12.77
N GLY A 240 12.20 -48.83 -11.68
CA GLY A 240 10.96 -49.59 -11.58
C GLY A 240 9.72 -48.79 -11.19
N LEU A 241 9.86 -47.49 -10.96
CA LEU A 241 8.77 -46.65 -10.45
C LEU A 241 7.63 -46.48 -11.47
N SER A 242 7.97 -46.30 -12.73
CA SER A 242 6.98 -46.19 -13.82
C SER A 242 6.12 -47.46 -13.94
N ASP A 243 6.73 -48.64 -13.86
CA ASP A 243 6.03 -49.93 -13.96
C ASP A 243 5.14 -50.19 -12.73
N ARG A 244 5.61 -49.77 -11.54
CA ARG A 244 4.81 -49.86 -10.30
C ARG A 244 3.63 -48.91 -10.28
N LEU A 245 3.76 -47.67 -10.77
CA LEU A 245 2.66 -46.72 -10.93
C LEU A 245 1.62 -47.21 -11.96
N LEU A 246 2.07 -47.85 -13.05
CA LEU A 246 1.24 -48.48 -14.03
C LEU A 246 0.43 -49.64 -13.46
N ALA A 247 1.06 -50.52 -12.67
CA ALA A 247 0.45 -51.70 -12.06
C ALA A 247 -0.66 -51.34 -11.05
N LEU A 248 -0.60 -50.18 -10.44
CA LEU A 248 -1.60 -49.66 -9.51
C LEU A 248 -2.82 -49.05 -10.21
N GLY A 249 -2.86 -48.96 -11.55
CA GLY A 249 -3.94 -48.30 -12.28
C GLY A 249 -4.10 -46.84 -11.93
N ALA A 250 -2.99 -46.20 -11.45
CA ALA A 250 -3.00 -44.79 -11.14
C ALA A 250 -3.46 -43.99 -12.35
N PRO A 251 -4.45 -43.09 -12.22
CA PRO A 251 -4.90 -42.28 -13.36
C PRO A 251 -3.72 -41.47 -13.87
N ALA A 252 -3.57 -41.42 -15.21
CA ALA A 252 -2.62 -40.53 -15.87
C ALA A 252 -2.70 -39.16 -15.22
N ALA A 253 -1.55 -38.53 -14.93
CA ALA A 253 -1.45 -37.28 -14.20
C ALA A 253 -2.60 -36.33 -14.52
N ARG A 254 -3.49 -36.15 -13.56
CA ARG A 254 -4.57 -35.17 -13.73
C ARG A 254 -3.89 -33.81 -13.84
N PRO A 255 -4.21 -33.00 -14.86
CA PRO A 255 -3.87 -31.61 -14.80
C PRO A 255 -4.52 -31.06 -13.52
N ILE A 256 -3.76 -30.29 -12.76
CA ILE A 256 -4.28 -29.57 -11.59
C ILE A 256 -5.59 -28.89 -12.04
N PRO A 257 -6.74 -29.14 -11.40
CA PRO A 257 -7.99 -28.57 -11.86
C PRO A 257 -7.87 -27.04 -11.69
N VAL A 258 -7.73 -26.34 -12.80
CA VAL A 258 -8.11 -24.94 -12.89
C VAL A 258 -9.58 -24.94 -12.56
N ALA A 259 -9.97 -24.32 -11.45
CA ALA A 259 -11.35 -24.26 -10.98
C ALA A 259 -12.23 -23.73 -12.12
N ALA A 260 -13.06 -24.63 -12.69
CA ALA A 260 -14.10 -24.24 -13.61
C ALA A 260 -15.35 -23.89 -12.78
N ASP A 261 -15.85 -22.70 -13.01
CA ASP A 261 -17.04 -22.12 -12.40
C ASP A 261 -18.23 -23.09 -12.43
N SER A 262 -18.83 -23.22 -11.25
CA SER A 262 -20.14 -23.79 -11.08
C SER A 262 -21.22 -22.83 -11.61
N VAL A 263 -21.73 -23.08 -12.80
CA VAL A 263 -23.01 -22.53 -13.24
C VAL A 263 -24.11 -23.48 -12.80
N ALA A 264 -24.93 -23.00 -11.89
CA ALA A 264 -26.14 -23.66 -11.47
C ALA A 264 -27.13 -23.72 -12.64
N ALA A 265 -27.58 -24.91 -12.99
CA ALA A 265 -28.83 -25.08 -13.72
C ALA A 265 -29.64 -26.18 -13.04
N ASN A 266 -30.80 -25.80 -12.59
CA ASN A 266 -31.87 -26.64 -12.10
C ASN A 266 -32.43 -27.58 -13.18
N ASP A 267 -32.83 -28.71 -12.70
CA ASP A 267 -34.12 -29.39 -12.97
C ASP A 267 -34.12 -30.73 -13.73
N SER A 268 -34.85 -31.62 -13.09
CA SER A 268 -35.68 -32.71 -13.63
C SER A 268 -35.08 -34.09 -13.86
N THR A 269 -35.32 -34.92 -12.84
CA THR A 269 -35.78 -36.34 -12.93
C THR A 269 -35.81 -37.02 -14.30
N ALA A 270 -34.98 -38.07 -14.45
CA ALA A 270 -35.32 -39.23 -15.31
C ALA A 270 -34.54 -40.47 -14.83
N LEU A 271 -35.29 -41.52 -14.59
CA LEU A 271 -34.87 -42.88 -14.33
C LEU A 271 -33.97 -43.42 -15.45
N VAL A 272 -32.79 -43.93 -15.14
CA VAL A 272 -31.93 -44.59 -16.12
C VAL A 272 -31.79 -46.06 -15.78
N ALA A 273 -32.17 -46.91 -16.71
CA ALA A 273 -31.90 -48.34 -16.75
C ALA A 273 -30.38 -48.64 -16.99
N PRO A 274 -29.86 -49.79 -16.61
CA PRO A 274 -28.44 -50.09 -16.77
C PRO A 274 -28.07 -50.38 -18.22
N ALA A 275 -27.04 -49.68 -18.74
CA ALA A 275 -26.46 -49.90 -20.04
C ALA A 275 -25.38 -50.99 -20.05
N PRO A 276 -25.19 -51.70 -21.19
CA PRO A 276 -24.31 -52.85 -21.25
C PRO A 276 -22.82 -52.50 -21.32
N ALA A 277 -21.97 -53.42 -20.87
CA ALA A 277 -20.55 -53.38 -20.83
C ALA A 277 -19.92 -52.94 -22.17
N ALA A 278 -19.24 -51.80 -22.17
CA ALA A 278 -18.48 -51.32 -23.31
C ALA A 278 -17.11 -52.07 -23.41
N ALA A 279 -16.77 -52.47 -24.63
CA ALA A 279 -15.53 -53.07 -25.04
C ALA A 279 -14.29 -52.22 -24.70
N PRO A 280 -13.08 -52.77 -24.59
CA PRO A 280 -11.88 -52.05 -24.16
C PRO A 280 -11.46 -51.04 -25.25
N SER A 281 -11.75 -49.78 -24.99
CA SER A 281 -11.24 -48.65 -25.77
C SER A 281 -9.79 -48.40 -25.44
N GLN A 282 -8.97 -48.51 -26.45
CA GLN A 282 -7.61 -47.99 -26.65
C GLN A 282 -6.92 -47.41 -25.38
N LEU A 283 -5.93 -48.12 -24.89
CA LEU A 283 -4.97 -47.63 -23.88
C LEU A 283 -4.40 -46.27 -24.36
N ALA A 284 -4.87 -45.19 -23.76
CA ALA A 284 -4.19 -43.92 -23.82
C ALA A 284 -2.77 -44.15 -23.27
N SER A 285 -1.75 -43.77 -24.02
CA SER A 285 -0.37 -43.95 -23.68
C SER A 285 -0.11 -43.24 -22.34
N ILE A 286 0.11 -44.01 -21.27
CA ILE A 286 0.42 -43.51 -19.95
C ILE A 286 1.81 -42.91 -20.05
N ASP A 287 1.90 -41.61 -19.68
CA ASP A 287 3.18 -40.89 -19.63
C ASP A 287 4.04 -41.51 -18.51
N THR A 288 5.12 -42.15 -18.92
CA THR A 288 6.06 -42.77 -17.98
C THR A 288 7.07 -41.74 -17.50
N LEU A 289 7.51 -41.86 -16.23
CA LEU A 289 8.55 -41.00 -15.65
C LEU A 289 9.82 -40.96 -16.53
N SER A 290 10.19 -42.11 -17.12
CA SER A 290 11.34 -42.24 -18.01
C SER A 290 11.27 -41.40 -19.29
N LYS A 291 10.08 -40.91 -19.67
CA LYS A 291 9.92 -40.01 -20.83
C LYS A 291 10.36 -38.60 -20.51
N TYR A 292 10.21 -38.16 -19.27
CA TYR A 292 10.48 -36.79 -18.84
C TYR A 292 11.75 -36.66 -18.02
N LEU A 293 12.14 -37.68 -17.24
CA LEU A 293 13.31 -37.74 -16.40
C LEU A 293 14.36 -38.69 -16.97
N GLN A 294 15.49 -38.15 -17.37
CA GLN A 294 16.64 -38.95 -17.74
C GLN A 294 17.34 -39.41 -16.45
N LEU A 295 17.17 -40.67 -16.11
CA LEU A 295 17.85 -41.29 -14.99
C LEU A 295 19.34 -41.38 -15.27
N GLY A 296 20.17 -41.10 -14.30
CA GLY A 296 21.61 -41.11 -14.38
C GLY A 296 22.21 -39.89 -13.70
N GLY A 297 23.39 -40.04 -13.13
CA GLY A 297 24.08 -38.96 -12.44
C GLY A 297 25.43 -38.69 -13.05
N ARG A 298 25.93 -37.47 -12.88
CA ARG A 298 27.34 -37.10 -13.14
C ARG A 298 28.28 -37.54 -12.02
N GLY A 299 27.81 -38.44 -11.16
CA GLY A 299 28.45 -38.83 -9.90
C GLY A 299 27.88 -38.05 -8.70
N GLY A 300 28.01 -38.60 -7.48
CA GLY A 300 27.51 -37.99 -6.26
C GLY A 300 26.01 -38.24 -6.03
N ALA A 301 25.30 -37.23 -5.59
CA ALA A 301 23.89 -37.29 -5.17
C ALA A 301 22.88 -37.05 -6.29
N THR A 302 23.31 -36.72 -7.51
CA THR A 302 22.42 -36.48 -8.66
C THR A 302 21.87 -37.79 -9.19
N VAL A 303 20.57 -37.94 -9.30
CA VAL A 303 19.88 -39.17 -9.71
C VAL A 303 19.12 -39.01 -11.03
N GLY A 304 18.92 -37.81 -11.50
CA GLY A 304 18.23 -37.56 -12.75
C GLY A 304 18.39 -36.15 -13.29
N LEU A 305 18.11 -36.01 -14.59
CA LEU A 305 18.16 -34.75 -15.33
C LEU A 305 16.82 -34.54 -16.04
N ALA A 306 16.25 -33.33 -15.94
CA ALA A 306 15.01 -33.03 -16.64
C ALA A 306 15.00 -31.60 -17.18
N GLN A 307 14.19 -31.36 -18.23
CA GLN A 307 13.95 -30.01 -18.73
C GLN A 307 12.99 -29.26 -17.82
N ASP A 308 13.18 -27.97 -17.69
CA ASP A 308 12.33 -27.11 -16.83
C ASP A 308 10.83 -27.28 -17.07
N ARG A 309 10.42 -27.33 -18.35
CA ARG A 309 9.02 -27.53 -18.75
C ARG A 309 8.38 -28.83 -18.25
N ASP A 310 9.20 -29.84 -17.93
CA ASP A 310 8.73 -31.18 -17.56
C ASP A 310 8.74 -31.40 -16.03
N ARG A 311 9.31 -30.47 -15.24
CA ARG A 311 9.41 -30.54 -13.77
C ARG A 311 8.07 -30.76 -13.08
N ASN A 312 7.06 -29.96 -13.40
CA ASN A 312 5.73 -30.07 -12.78
C ASN A 312 5.07 -31.43 -13.00
N LYS A 313 5.33 -32.08 -14.15
CA LYS A 313 4.81 -33.41 -14.43
C LYS A 313 5.55 -34.47 -13.62
N ILE A 314 6.88 -34.32 -13.52
CA ILE A 314 7.72 -35.20 -12.70
C ILE A 314 7.29 -35.08 -11.23
N ASP A 315 7.13 -33.87 -10.72
CA ASP A 315 6.70 -33.64 -9.34
C ASP A 315 5.33 -34.26 -9.05
N SER A 316 4.38 -34.18 -10.00
CA SER A 316 3.08 -34.84 -9.85
C SER A 316 3.20 -36.37 -9.80
N LEU A 317 4.09 -36.96 -10.61
CA LEU A 317 4.33 -38.41 -10.59
C LEU A 317 5.07 -38.85 -9.32
N LEU A 318 6.02 -38.07 -8.84
CA LEU A 318 6.74 -38.34 -7.59
C LEU A 318 5.83 -38.18 -6.35
N ALA A 319 4.93 -37.20 -6.35
CA ALA A 319 3.92 -37.04 -5.32
C ALA A 319 2.99 -38.26 -5.22
N LEU A 320 2.50 -38.77 -6.38
CA LEU A 320 1.74 -40.02 -6.44
C LEU A 320 2.55 -41.23 -5.93
N ALA A 321 3.82 -41.30 -6.31
CA ALA A 321 4.68 -42.37 -5.83
C ALA A 321 4.87 -42.35 -4.31
N THR A 322 4.94 -41.17 -3.73
CA THR A 322 5.02 -40.98 -2.26
C THR A 322 3.69 -41.34 -1.59
N GLU A 323 2.55 -40.90 -2.16
CA GLU A 323 1.20 -41.20 -1.64
C GLU A 323 0.92 -42.71 -1.61
N TYR A 324 1.41 -43.46 -2.60
CA TYR A 324 1.25 -44.90 -2.68
C TYR A 324 2.40 -45.71 -2.03
N HIS A 325 3.30 -45.05 -1.26
CA HIS A 325 4.44 -45.66 -0.60
C HIS A 325 5.34 -46.51 -1.51
N LEU A 326 5.54 -46.06 -2.77
CA LEU A 326 6.37 -46.75 -3.75
C LEU A 326 7.86 -46.43 -3.65
N LEU A 327 8.20 -45.39 -2.92
CA LEU A 327 9.58 -44.99 -2.62
C LEU A 327 9.92 -45.32 -1.14
N PRO A 328 11.21 -45.50 -0.83
CA PRO A 328 11.64 -45.64 0.56
C PRO A 328 11.18 -44.46 1.43
N GLU A 329 10.75 -44.73 2.66
CA GLU A 329 10.27 -43.70 3.58
C GLU A 329 11.33 -42.64 3.94
N ASP A 330 12.61 -43.00 3.81
CA ASP A 330 13.75 -42.11 4.10
C ASP A 330 14.34 -41.48 2.84
N LEU A 331 13.69 -41.60 1.68
CA LEU A 331 14.10 -41.00 0.41
C LEU A 331 13.20 -39.80 0.07
N THR A 332 13.81 -38.61 -0.08
CA THR A 332 13.19 -37.41 -0.61
C THR A 332 13.95 -36.92 -1.82
N LEU A 333 13.23 -36.60 -2.90
CA LEU A 333 13.83 -36.10 -4.13
C LEU A 333 13.65 -34.58 -4.22
N LEU A 334 14.76 -33.85 -4.38
CA LEU A 334 14.75 -32.38 -4.45
C LEU A 334 15.45 -31.88 -5.71
N TRP A 335 14.92 -30.81 -6.30
CA TRP A 335 15.53 -30.16 -7.45
C TRP A 335 16.71 -29.27 -7.08
N GLY A 336 17.68 -29.18 -7.99
CA GLY A 336 18.72 -28.18 -7.93
C GLY A 336 18.16 -26.77 -8.11
N ALA A 337 18.74 -25.80 -7.41
CA ALA A 337 18.31 -24.39 -7.44
C ALA A 337 18.49 -23.73 -8.81
N LYS A 338 19.44 -24.21 -9.61
CA LYS A 338 19.78 -23.65 -10.92
C LYS A 338 19.92 -24.73 -11.99
N PRO A 339 19.66 -24.38 -13.26
CA PRO A 339 19.92 -25.27 -14.36
C PRO A 339 21.44 -25.49 -14.55
N ILE A 340 21.78 -26.61 -15.16
CA ILE A 340 23.16 -27.00 -15.47
C ILE A 340 23.75 -25.98 -16.44
N GLN A 341 25.01 -25.64 -16.25
CA GLN A 341 25.79 -24.83 -17.18
C GLN A 341 26.43 -25.71 -18.25
N ASP A 342 26.32 -25.30 -19.51
CA ASP A 342 27.03 -25.97 -20.60
C ASP A 342 28.56 -25.78 -20.44
N PRO A 343 29.35 -26.86 -20.34
CA PRO A 343 30.79 -26.76 -20.10
C PRO A 343 31.56 -26.02 -21.19
N LYS A 344 31.03 -25.99 -22.43
CA LYS A 344 31.70 -25.37 -23.57
C LYS A 344 31.35 -23.89 -23.74
N THR A 345 30.06 -23.55 -23.58
CA THR A 345 29.58 -22.19 -23.85
C THR A 345 29.44 -21.36 -22.57
N ARG A 346 29.54 -21.96 -21.38
CA ARG A 346 29.28 -21.37 -20.07
C ARG A 346 27.93 -20.69 -19.95
N LYS A 347 27.00 -21.02 -20.84
CA LYS A 347 25.60 -20.52 -20.73
C LYS A 347 24.76 -21.52 -19.92
N LEU A 348 23.79 -20.99 -19.17
CA LEU A 348 22.82 -21.81 -18.51
C LEU A 348 21.98 -22.57 -19.55
N THR A 349 21.76 -23.85 -19.32
CA THR A 349 20.85 -24.69 -20.12
C THR A 349 19.45 -24.61 -19.53
N ASN A 350 18.49 -25.33 -20.11
CA ASN A 350 17.15 -25.50 -19.53
C ASN A 350 17.02 -26.85 -18.80
N ILE A 351 18.12 -27.44 -18.33
CA ILE A 351 18.16 -28.77 -17.70
C ILE A 351 18.48 -28.61 -16.22
N TYR A 352 17.64 -29.18 -15.37
CA TYR A 352 17.80 -29.20 -13.92
C TYR A 352 18.21 -30.60 -13.44
N GLU A 353 18.99 -30.64 -12.34
CA GLU A 353 19.40 -31.84 -11.65
C GLU A 353 18.40 -32.22 -10.57
N LEU A 354 18.07 -33.50 -10.45
CA LEU A 354 17.30 -34.08 -9.37
C LEU A 354 18.23 -34.81 -8.41
N TYR A 355 18.15 -34.50 -7.13
CA TYR A 355 18.98 -35.01 -6.05
C TYR A 355 18.22 -35.93 -5.14
N ALA A 356 18.87 -37.02 -4.69
CA ALA A 356 18.34 -37.96 -3.73
C ALA A 356 18.83 -37.65 -2.32
N ILE A 357 17.93 -37.14 -1.49
CA ILE A 357 18.20 -36.75 -0.10
C ILE A 357 17.78 -37.88 0.84
N ARG A 358 18.64 -38.21 1.79
CA ARG A 358 18.36 -39.19 2.84
C ARG A 358 17.71 -38.48 4.03
N THR A 359 16.41 -38.65 4.17
CA THR A 359 15.64 -38.11 5.30
C THR A 359 15.51 -39.14 6.43
N ASN A 360 15.11 -38.68 7.59
CA ASN A 360 14.76 -39.54 8.72
C ASN A 360 13.24 -39.50 8.96
N ARG A 361 12.72 -40.42 9.77
CA ARG A 361 11.27 -40.48 10.11
C ARG A 361 10.72 -39.18 10.70
N SER A 362 11.56 -38.35 11.32
CA SER A 362 11.16 -37.07 11.90
C SER A 362 11.19 -35.90 10.91
N MET A 363 11.64 -36.13 9.68
CA MET A 363 11.85 -35.07 8.64
C MET A 363 12.68 -33.89 9.14
N LYS A 364 13.51 -34.08 10.16
CA LYS A 364 14.44 -33.09 10.69
C LYS A 364 15.78 -33.20 9.98
N PRO A 365 16.43 -32.08 9.57
CA PRO A 365 17.72 -32.12 8.93
C PRO A 365 18.80 -32.67 9.87
N ASP A 366 19.85 -33.28 9.31
CA ASP A 366 21.01 -33.72 10.05
C ASP A 366 21.70 -32.55 10.77
N LEU A 367 21.68 -31.37 10.17
CA LEU A 367 22.10 -30.11 10.77
C LEU A 367 21.24 -28.95 10.22
N SER A 368 20.71 -28.12 11.12
CA SER A 368 19.94 -26.90 10.76
C SER A 368 20.88 -25.70 10.56
N GLY A 369 20.49 -24.77 9.69
CA GLY A 369 21.21 -23.53 9.45
C GLY A 369 21.26 -22.54 10.62
N ASP A 370 20.49 -22.79 11.68
CA ASP A 370 20.48 -21.94 12.90
C ASP A 370 21.87 -21.89 13.59
N VAL A 371 22.74 -22.83 13.27
CA VAL A 371 24.12 -22.88 13.78
C VAL A 371 25.06 -21.95 13.02
N VAL A 372 24.65 -21.39 11.88
CA VAL A 372 25.48 -20.47 11.07
C VAL A 372 25.52 -19.11 11.73
N THR A 373 26.71 -18.66 12.11
CA THR A 373 26.93 -17.37 12.78
C THR A 373 27.26 -16.25 11.81
N SER A 374 27.92 -16.57 10.68
CA SER A 374 28.24 -15.60 9.65
C SER A 374 28.33 -16.27 8.28
N ALA A 375 27.94 -15.54 7.26
CA ALA A 375 28.09 -15.91 5.85
C ALA A 375 28.66 -14.72 5.07
N LYS A 376 29.57 -14.98 4.13
CA LYS A 376 30.22 -13.97 3.32
C LYS A 376 30.40 -14.49 1.89
N ALA A 377 30.08 -13.64 0.91
CA ALA A 377 30.45 -13.94 -0.47
C ALA A 377 31.96 -13.82 -0.63
N ASP A 378 32.54 -14.80 -1.29
CA ASP A 378 33.98 -14.91 -1.53
C ASP A 378 34.21 -15.46 -2.94
N VAL A 379 35.45 -15.41 -3.41
CA VAL A 379 35.82 -15.94 -4.72
C VAL A 379 36.87 -17.02 -4.51
N ASP A 380 36.59 -18.24 -4.98
CA ASP A 380 37.58 -19.33 -4.92
C ASP A 380 38.68 -19.10 -5.95
N HIS A 381 39.86 -18.80 -5.43
CA HIS A 381 41.07 -18.61 -6.24
C HIS A 381 41.91 -19.89 -6.43
N ASN A 382 41.50 -21.00 -5.80
CA ASN A 382 42.32 -22.21 -5.76
C ASN A 382 42.11 -23.13 -6.96
N ARG A 383 41.16 -22.87 -7.86
CA ARG A 383 40.99 -23.63 -9.10
C ARG A 383 41.72 -22.92 -10.25
N LEU A 384 42.72 -23.63 -10.84
CA LEU A 384 43.48 -23.13 -11.98
C LEU A 384 42.53 -22.65 -13.09
N GLY A 385 42.39 -21.33 -13.23
CA GLY A 385 41.82 -20.68 -14.40
C GLY A 385 40.42 -20.11 -14.32
N SER A 386 39.70 -20.24 -13.22
CA SER A 386 38.37 -19.56 -13.05
C SER A 386 38.13 -19.13 -11.61
N ALA A 387 37.90 -17.83 -11.41
CA ALA A 387 37.41 -17.28 -10.17
C ALA A 387 35.89 -17.55 -10.10
N GLU A 388 35.48 -18.52 -9.30
CA GLU A 388 34.06 -18.85 -9.12
C GLU A 388 33.55 -18.26 -7.79
N PRO A 389 32.49 -17.42 -7.83
CA PRO A 389 31.89 -16.92 -6.60
C PRO A 389 31.29 -18.04 -5.77
N GLN A 390 31.53 -17.99 -4.45
CA GLN A 390 31.00 -18.91 -3.45
C GLN A 390 30.53 -18.15 -2.22
N VAL A 391 29.77 -18.81 -1.35
CA VAL A 391 29.39 -18.24 -0.06
C VAL A 391 30.10 -19.03 1.04
N SER A 392 31.08 -18.42 1.66
CA SER A 392 31.77 -18.97 2.84
C SER A 392 30.93 -18.73 4.09
N MET A 393 30.77 -19.74 4.92
CA MET A 393 29.98 -19.67 6.16
C MET A 393 30.77 -20.22 7.34
N THR A 394 30.49 -19.67 8.51
CA THR A 394 31.07 -20.08 9.80
C THR A 394 29.98 -20.50 10.74
N MET A 395 30.15 -21.62 11.44
CA MET A 395 29.22 -22.18 12.38
C MET A 395 29.62 -21.86 13.83
N ASN A 396 28.64 -21.90 14.75
CA ASN A 396 28.92 -21.86 16.18
C ASN A 396 29.60 -23.15 16.67
N GLN A 397 30.01 -23.21 17.91
CA GLN A 397 30.75 -24.35 18.49
C GLN A 397 29.95 -25.65 18.45
N GLU A 398 28.66 -25.62 18.72
CA GLU A 398 27.77 -26.77 18.64
C GLU A 398 27.63 -27.28 17.21
N GLY A 399 27.37 -26.36 16.27
CA GLY A 399 27.31 -26.67 14.84
C GLY A 399 28.61 -27.25 14.31
N ALA A 400 29.74 -26.70 14.72
CA ALA A 400 31.07 -27.23 14.32
C ALA A 400 31.28 -28.67 14.77
N GLN A 401 30.85 -29.04 15.98
CA GLN A 401 30.93 -30.41 16.47
C GLN A 401 30.03 -31.37 15.70
N ILE A 402 28.77 -30.97 15.44
CA ILE A 402 27.84 -31.77 14.64
C ILE A 402 28.35 -31.91 13.20
N TRP A 403 28.85 -30.80 12.63
CA TRP A 403 29.40 -30.77 11.27
C TRP A 403 30.63 -31.64 11.11
N ALA A 404 31.53 -31.64 12.08
CA ALA A 404 32.70 -32.52 12.09
C ALA A 404 32.28 -34.00 12.08
N ARG A 405 31.30 -34.39 12.91
CA ARG A 405 30.76 -35.75 12.94
C ARG A 405 30.08 -36.12 11.64
N LEU A 406 29.20 -35.22 11.11
CA LEU A 406 28.46 -35.45 9.87
C LEU A 406 29.41 -35.61 8.67
N THR A 407 30.44 -34.75 8.56
CA THR A 407 31.45 -34.86 7.50
C THR A 407 32.30 -36.06 7.63
N LYS A 408 32.66 -36.51 8.87
CA LYS A 408 33.41 -37.74 9.10
C LYS A 408 32.62 -38.99 8.65
N GLU A 409 31.33 -39.04 8.97
CA GLU A 409 30.44 -40.15 8.58
C GLU A 409 30.13 -40.17 7.07
N SER A 410 30.31 -39.03 6.40
CA SER A 410 30.01 -38.84 4.99
C SER A 410 31.22 -38.77 4.08
N ILE A 411 32.42 -39.20 4.55
CA ILE A 411 33.64 -39.24 3.70
C ILE A 411 33.38 -40.10 2.47
N GLY A 412 33.66 -39.54 1.28
CA GLY A 412 33.41 -40.21 0.00
C GLY A 412 31.96 -40.11 -0.51
N ARG A 413 31.07 -39.43 0.25
CA ARG A 413 29.68 -39.16 -0.13
C ARG A 413 29.43 -37.66 -0.19
N SER A 414 28.34 -37.29 -0.82
CA SER A 414 27.91 -35.88 -0.85
C SER A 414 27.04 -35.52 0.37
N ILE A 415 27.16 -34.26 0.80
CA ILE A 415 26.19 -33.64 1.72
C ILE A 415 25.48 -32.54 0.94
N ALA A 416 24.15 -32.65 0.87
CA ALA A 416 23.34 -31.64 0.21
C ALA A 416 23.12 -30.44 1.13
N ILE A 417 23.37 -29.27 0.59
CA ILE A 417 23.06 -27.96 1.19
C ILE A 417 21.75 -27.49 0.56
N VAL A 418 20.68 -27.61 1.33
CA VAL A 418 19.32 -27.31 0.91
C VAL A 418 18.90 -25.98 1.53
N LEU A 419 18.36 -25.09 0.74
CA LEU A 419 17.79 -23.85 1.21
C LEU A 419 16.39 -23.73 0.63
N ASP A 420 15.40 -23.56 1.52
CA ASP A 420 13.98 -23.43 1.15
C ASP A 420 13.47 -24.56 0.23
N GLY A 421 13.92 -25.79 0.47
CA GLY A 421 13.46 -26.98 -0.25
C GLY A 421 14.16 -27.24 -1.59
N VAL A 422 15.15 -26.44 -2.01
CA VAL A 422 15.94 -26.66 -3.21
C VAL A 422 17.42 -26.88 -2.88
N VAL A 423 18.09 -27.72 -3.67
CA VAL A 423 19.51 -28.03 -3.46
C VAL A 423 20.39 -26.99 -4.13
N TYR A 424 21.11 -26.21 -3.35
CA TYR A 424 22.06 -25.22 -3.89
C TYR A 424 23.40 -25.85 -4.25
N SER A 425 23.82 -26.83 -3.47
CA SER A 425 25.08 -27.50 -3.66
C SER A 425 25.04 -28.88 -2.98
N ALA A 426 25.72 -29.87 -3.57
CA ALA A 426 25.91 -31.18 -2.97
C ALA A 426 27.38 -31.62 -3.12
N PRO A 427 28.34 -30.95 -2.42
CA PRO A 427 29.75 -31.26 -2.54
C PRO A 427 30.07 -32.63 -1.94
N ASN A 428 31.00 -33.34 -2.57
CA ASN A 428 31.59 -34.55 -2.02
C ASN A 428 32.47 -34.19 -0.82
N VAL A 429 32.36 -34.97 0.26
CA VAL A 429 33.16 -34.79 1.45
C VAL A 429 34.45 -35.58 1.29
N ASN A 430 35.59 -34.89 1.23
CA ASN A 430 36.91 -35.54 1.11
C ASN A 430 37.51 -35.84 2.49
N ASN A 431 37.33 -34.97 3.45
CA ASN A 431 37.88 -35.05 4.80
C ASN A 431 36.91 -34.57 5.85
N GLU A 432 37.14 -34.97 7.13
CA GLU A 432 36.46 -34.41 8.29
C GLU A 432 36.75 -32.88 8.40
N ILE A 433 35.71 -32.08 8.63
CA ILE A 433 35.80 -30.62 8.76
C ILE A 433 35.53 -30.23 10.22
N THR A 434 36.61 -30.06 11.01
CA THR A 434 36.51 -29.79 12.46
C THR A 434 36.33 -28.32 12.81
N GLY A 435 36.68 -27.42 11.91
CA GLY A 435 36.69 -25.95 12.17
C GLY A 435 35.35 -25.23 12.03
N GLY A 436 34.26 -25.92 11.67
CA GLY A 436 32.94 -25.30 11.45
C GLY A 436 32.88 -24.31 10.29
N ASN A 437 33.90 -24.27 9.44
CA ASN A 437 33.89 -23.45 8.23
C ASN A 437 33.50 -24.30 7.03
N SER A 438 32.58 -23.80 6.22
CA SER A 438 32.11 -24.48 5.03
C SER A 438 31.81 -23.46 3.92
N SER A 439 31.67 -23.90 2.68
CA SER A 439 31.31 -23.04 1.58
C SER A 439 30.19 -23.65 0.74
N ILE A 440 29.27 -22.80 0.32
CA ILE A 440 28.22 -23.12 -0.65
C ILE A 440 28.80 -22.75 -2.01
N THR A 441 29.05 -23.75 -2.84
CA THR A 441 29.54 -23.57 -4.20
C THR A 441 28.40 -23.79 -5.18
N GLY A 442 28.41 -23.05 -6.30
CA GLY A 442 27.39 -23.17 -7.33
C GLY A 442 27.69 -22.17 -8.45
N ASN A 443 26.89 -22.20 -9.50
CA ASN A 443 27.02 -21.24 -10.61
C ASN A 443 26.49 -19.85 -10.22
N PHE A 444 27.10 -19.22 -9.21
CA PHE A 444 26.70 -17.90 -8.74
C PHE A 444 27.37 -16.78 -9.53
N THR A 445 26.62 -15.71 -9.72
CA THR A 445 27.22 -14.38 -9.93
C THR A 445 27.66 -13.82 -8.57
N ILE A 446 28.55 -12.83 -8.57
CA ILE A 446 28.98 -12.16 -7.34
C ILE A 446 27.79 -11.53 -6.60
N GLU A 447 26.81 -10.99 -7.34
CA GLU A 447 25.61 -10.39 -6.76
C GLU A 447 24.73 -11.44 -6.09
N GLU A 448 24.50 -12.59 -6.72
CA GLU A 448 23.72 -13.69 -6.14
C GLU A 448 24.41 -14.28 -4.91
N ALA A 449 25.72 -14.41 -4.92
CA ALA A 449 26.47 -14.87 -3.75
C ALA A 449 26.35 -13.87 -2.58
N ASN A 450 26.39 -12.57 -2.86
CA ASN A 450 26.16 -11.55 -1.84
C ASN A 450 24.71 -11.59 -1.30
N ASP A 451 23.71 -11.76 -2.16
CA ASP A 451 22.31 -11.86 -1.74
C ASP A 451 22.09 -13.09 -0.86
N LEU A 452 22.63 -14.24 -1.25
CA LEU A 452 22.56 -15.46 -0.45
C LEU A 452 23.24 -15.28 0.91
N ALA A 453 24.43 -14.67 0.95
CA ALA A 453 25.13 -14.36 2.20
C ALA A 453 24.30 -13.40 3.09
N ASN A 454 23.66 -12.41 2.51
CA ASN A 454 22.79 -11.47 3.24
C ASN A 454 21.55 -12.18 3.80
N VAL A 455 20.91 -13.06 3.03
CA VAL A 455 19.77 -13.86 3.45
C VAL A 455 20.17 -14.76 4.64
N LEU A 456 21.28 -15.47 4.54
CA LEU A 456 21.77 -16.33 5.62
C LEU A 456 22.12 -15.55 6.88
N ASN A 457 22.77 -14.41 6.75
CA ASN A 457 23.10 -13.55 7.90
C ASN A 457 21.88 -12.85 8.53
N SER A 458 20.75 -12.75 7.83
CA SER A 458 19.54 -12.13 8.37
C SER A 458 18.77 -13.06 9.29
N GLY A 459 19.07 -14.36 9.24
CA GLY A 459 18.39 -15.39 9.99
C GLY A 459 17.19 -16.00 9.28
N LYS A 460 16.71 -17.12 9.82
CA LYS A 460 15.56 -17.88 9.35
C LYS A 460 14.25 -17.20 9.77
N MET A 461 13.27 -17.18 8.89
CA MET A 461 11.88 -16.88 9.26
C MET A 461 11.18 -18.12 9.80
N GLU A 462 10.38 -17.98 10.83
CA GLU A 462 9.66 -19.11 11.46
C GLU A 462 8.60 -19.70 10.53
N THR A 463 8.09 -18.88 9.61
CA THR A 463 7.09 -19.29 8.61
C THR A 463 7.30 -18.55 7.30
N SER A 464 6.78 -19.10 6.21
CA SER A 464 6.79 -18.45 4.91
C SER A 464 5.94 -17.18 4.89
N VAL A 465 6.26 -16.25 4.00
CA VAL A 465 5.47 -15.05 3.76
C VAL A 465 4.89 -15.07 2.35
N VAL A 466 3.68 -14.54 2.22
CA VAL A 466 2.97 -14.42 0.94
C VAL A 466 2.75 -12.94 0.64
N ILE A 467 2.94 -12.55 -0.60
CA ILE A 467 2.66 -11.20 -1.07
C ILE A 467 1.15 -11.07 -1.32
N GLU A 468 0.45 -10.34 -0.44
CA GLU A 468 -0.98 -10.03 -0.60
C GLU A 468 -1.23 -8.81 -1.50
N GLN A 469 -0.35 -7.83 -1.42
CA GLN A 469 -0.40 -6.66 -2.27
C GLN A 469 1.01 -6.31 -2.74
N GLU A 470 1.12 -5.95 -3.99
CA GLU A 470 2.36 -5.47 -4.60
C GLU A 470 2.04 -4.28 -5.49
N ASN A 471 2.89 -3.27 -5.44
CA ASN A 471 2.84 -2.12 -6.32
C ASN A 471 4.27 -1.76 -6.76
N VAL A 472 4.54 -1.90 -8.04
CA VAL A 472 5.82 -1.56 -8.66
C VAL A 472 5.62 -0.34 -9.55
N VAL A 473 6.43 0.68 -9.34
CA VAL A 473 6.40 1.93 -10.11
C VAL A 473 7.77 2.15 -10.74
N GLY A 474 7.79 2.27 -12.06
CA GLY A 474 9.01 2.54 -12.80
C GLY A 474 9.56 3.95 -12.54
N PRO A 475 10.89 4.15 -12.60
CA PRO A 475 11.52 5.45 -12.30
C PRO A 475 11.09 6.59 -13.25
N THR A 476 10.72 6.26 -14.48
CA THR A 476 10.26 7.24 -15.47
C THR A 476 8.92 7.86 -15.09
N LEU A 477 7.99 7.04 -14.58
CA LEU A 477 6.69 7.50 -14.11
C LEU A 477 6.84 8.36 -12.84
N GLY A 478 7.73 7.97 -11.94
CA GLY A 478 8.05 8.75 -10.73
C GLY A 478 8.60 10.15 -11.07
N LYS A 479 9.58 10.26 -11.96
CA LYS A 479 10.14 11.56 -12.39
C LYS A 479 9.08 12.46 -13.03
N ALA A 480 8.23 11.94 -13.90
CA ALA A 480 7.12 12.69 -14.51
C ALA A 480 6.11 13.18 -13.45
N SER A 481 5.78 12.34 -12.48
CA SER A 481 4.86 12.67 -11.39
C SER A 481 5.41 13.75 -10.47
N ILE A 482 6.71 13.71 -10.13
CA ILE A 482 7.38 14.78 -9.36
C ILE A 482 7.30 16.10 -10.11
N GLN A 483 7.68 16.11 -11.39
CA GLN A 483 7.69 17.34 -12.19
C GLN A 483 6.28 17.94 -12.28
N ALA A 484 5.26 17.13 -12.57
CA ALA A 484 3.88 17.57 -12.60
C ALA A 484 3.40 18.10 -11.23
N GLY A 485 3.75 17.42 -10.15
CA GLY A 485 3.40 17.82 -8.78
C GLY A 485 4.04 19.15 -8.37
N ILE A 486 5.34 19.34 -8.62
CA ILE A 486 6.05 20.58 -8.30
C ILE A 486 5.54 21.75 -9.16
N ILE A 487 5.31 21.54 -10.45
CA ILE A 487 4.78 22.57 -11.34
C ILE A 487 3.39 22.99 -10.89
N SER A 488 2.50 22.05 -10.60
CA SER A 488 1.15 22.36 -10.12
C SER A 488 1.17 23.09 -8.77
N PHE A 489 2.04 22.69 -7.85
CA PHE A 489 2.24 23.38 -6.57
C PHE A 489 2.70 24.82 -6.78
N ALA A 490 3.71 25.05 -7.62
CA ALA A 490 4.25 26.39 -7.88
C ALA A 490 3.20 27.30 -8.53
N ILE A 491 2.48 26.81 -9.55
CA ILE A 491 1.41 27.56 -10.21
C ILE A 491 0.29 27.89 -9.22
N ALA A 492 -0.14 26.90 -8.40
CA ALA A 492 -1.18 27.10 -7.39
C ALA A 492 -0.77 28.17 -6.36
N LEU A 493 0.47 28.10 -5.85
CA LEU A 493 1.00 29.06 -4.90
C LEU A 493 1.00 30.49 -5.49
N VAL A 494 1.54 30.65 -6.71
CA VAL A 494 1.60 31.98 -7.36
C VAL A 494 0.21 32.53 -7.61
N LEU A 495 -0.74 31.72 -8.12
CA LEU A 495 -2.10 32.18 -8.38
C LEU A 495 -2.84 32.56 -7.10
N LEU A 496 -2.65 31.78 -5.99
CA LEU A 496 -3.19 32.16 -4.69
C LEU A 496 -2.60 33.48 -4.18
N MET A 497 -1.30 33.68 -4.32
CA MET A 497 -0.63 34.93 -3.92
C MET A 497 -1.19 36.11 -4.66
N VAL A 498 -1.38 35.98 -5.97
CA VAL A 498 -2.00 37.03 -6.79
C VAL A 498 -3.45 37.28 -6.36
N TYR A 499 -4.23 36.18 -6.16
CA TYR A 499 -5.61 36.30 -5.73
C TYR A 499 -5.74 37.05 -4.39
N MET A 500 -4.90 36.72 -3.39
CA MET A 500 -4.95 37.35 -2.07
C MET A 500 -4.67 38.86 -2.15
N CYS A 501 -3.74 39.29 -3.01
CA CYS A 501 -3.48 40.69 -3.24
C CYS A 501 -4.65 41.39 -3.98
N LEU A 502 -5.29 40.70 -4.94
CA LEU A 502 -6.45 41.24 -5.65
C LEU A 502 -7.69 41.31 -4.76
N ALA A 503 -7.88 40.32 -3.84
CA ALA A 503 -9.06 40.26 -2.98
C ALA A 503 -9.02 41.29 -1.84
N TYR A 504 -7.88 41.41 -1.15
CA TYR A 504 -7.76 42.16 0.12
C TYR A 504 -6.84 43.37 0.05
N GLY A 505 -6.28 43.68 -1.13
CA GLY A 505 -5.32 44.74 -1.31
C GLY A 505 -3.87 44.29 -1.05
N PHE A 506 -2.93 45.17 -1.40
CA PHE A 506 -1.51 44.80 -1.48
C PHE A 506 -0.90 44.42 -0.11
N ILE A 507 -1.08 45.22 0.94
CA ILE A 507 -0.45 44.95 2.26
C ILE A 507 -1.09 43.76 2.97
N PRO A 508 -2.42 43.69 3.17
CA PRO A 508 -3.04 42.50 3.77
C PRO A 508 -2.80 41.22 2.95
N GLY A 509 -2.83 41.34 1.59
CA GLY A 509 -2.52 40.21 0.71
C GLY A 509 -1.09 39.72 0.86
N MET A 510 -0.10 40.63 0.93
CA MET A 510 1.31 40.25 1.13
C MET A 510 1.58 39.61 2.50
N ILE A 511 0.87 40.02 3.55
CA ILE A 511 0.98 39.39 4.88
C ILE A 511 0.41 37.97 4.83
N ALA A 512 -0.73 37.77 4.18
CA ALA A 512 -1.30 36.43 3.95
C ALA A 512 -0.38 35.56 3.08
N ASN A 513 0.26 36.14 2.06
CA ASN A 513 1.24 35.45 1.21
C ASN A 513 2.48 35.03 1.99
N LEU A 514 2.98 35.88 2.90
CA LEU A 514 4.06 35.52 3.80
C LEU A 514 3.67 34.30 4.68
N ALA A 515 2.45 34.28 5.20
CA ALA A 515 1.95 33.14 5.99
C ALA A 515 1.88 31.87 5.16
N LEU A 516 1.49 31.93 3.88
CA LEU A 516 1.46 30.76 2.97
C LEU A 516 2.87 30.20 2.72
N ILE A 517 3.84 31.06 2.44
CA ILE A 517 5.23 30.65 2.21
C ILE A 517 5.81 30.00 3.47
N VAL A 518 5.63 30.64 4.63
CA VAL A 518 6.10 30.11 5.91
C VAL A 518 5.36 28.81 6.29
N ASN A 519 4.07 28.70 6.00
CA ASN A 519 3.31 27.46 6.20
C ASN A 519 3.89 26.31 5.37
N SER A 520 4.16 26.53 4.09
CA SER A 520 4.77 25.53 3.22
C SER A 520 6.16 25.12 3.73
N PHE A 521 6.97 26.10 4.14
CA PHE A 521 8.28 25.86 4.73
C PHE A 521 8.20 25.04 6.03
N PHE A 522 7.29 25.37 6.93
CA PHE A 522 7.08 24.62 8.17
C PHE A 522 6.57 23.21 7.92
N THR A 523 5.61 23.07 6.99
CA THR A 523 5.08 21.74 6.65
C THR A 523 6.17 20.82 6.12
N LEU A 524 6.99 21.28 5.17
CA LEU A 524 8.11 20.51 4.64
C LEU A 524 9.19 20.24 5.68
N GLY A 525 9.53 21.24 6.52
CA GLY A 525 10.53 21.09 7.56
C GLY A 525 10.12 20.13 8.68
N ILE A 526 8.85 20.15 9.08
CA ILE A 526 8.29 19.20 10.06
C ILE A 526 8.27 17.79 9.47
N LEU A 527 7.84 17.62 8.21
CA LEU A 527 7.89 16.33 7.53
C LEU A 527 9.31 15.76 7.51
N ALA A 528 10.31 16.59 7.18
CA ALA A 528 11.71 16.18 7.22
C ALA A 528 12.17 15.77 8.63
N SER A 529 11.76 16.52 9.67
CA SER A 529 12.17 16.23 11.06
C SER A 529 11.61 14.91 11.61
N PHE A 530 10.44 14.48 11.14
CA PHE A 530 9.84 13.19 11.49
C PHE A 530 10.26 12.05 10.57
N ASN A 531 11.17 12.25 9.63
CA ASN A 531 11.53 11.30 8.58
C ASN A 531 10.30 10.77 7.82
N ALA A 532 9.28 11.62 7.67
CA ALA A 532 8.07 11.25 6.97
C ALA A 532 8.32 11.19 5.46
N VAL A 533 7.68 10.21 4.81
CA VAL A 533 7.82 10.00 3.36
C VAL A 533 6.82 10.88 2.61
N LEU A 534 7.32 11.72 1.72
CA LEU A 534 6.49 12.51 0.82
C LEU A 534 6.06 11.66 -0.37
N THR A 535 4.77 11.34 -0.43
CA THR A 535 4.13 10.60 -1.53
C THR A 535 3.49 11.56 -2.53
N LEU A 536 3.07 11.07 -3.70
CA LEU A 536 2.30 11.87 -4.66
C LEU A 536 0.99 12.37 -4.05
N SER A 537 0.29 11.51 -3.32
CA SER A 537 -0.90 11.89 -2.54
C SER A 537 -0.54 12.88 -1.43
N GLY A 538 0.67 12.78 -0.84
CA GLY A 538 1.20 13.76 0.12
C GLY A 538 1.41 15.15 -0.52
N ILE A 539 1.91 15.22 -1.75
CA ILE A 539 1.99 16.49 -2.50
C ILE A 539 0.58 17.06 -2.70
N ALA A 540 -0.41 16.22 -3.07
CA ALA A 540 -1.79 16.68 -3.17
C ALA A 540 -2.34 17.20 -1.84
N GLY A 541 -2.01 16.54 -0.73
CA GLY A 541 -2.31 17.01 0.62
C GLY A 541 -1.69 18.38 0.91
N LEU A 542 -0.42 18.56 0.54
CA LEU A 542 0.29 19.84 0.69
C LEU A 542 -0.36 20.95 -0.16
N VAL A 543 -0.76 20.65 -1.39
CA VAL A 543 -1.45 21.63 -2.26
C VAL A 543 -2.85 21.93 -1.73
N LEU A 544 -3.59 20.93 -1.25
CA LEU A 544 -4.88 21.13 -0.60
C LEU A 544 -4.75 22.01 0.65
N THR A 545 -3.71 21.79 1.47
CA THR A 545 -3.47 22.60 2.66
C THR A 545 -3.12 24.05 2.35
N LEU A 546 -2.55 24.36 1.16
CA LEU A 546 -2.40 25.74 0.70
C LEU A 546 -3.76 26.44 0.55
N GLY A 547 -4.72 25.76 -0.09
CA GLY A 547 -6.09 26.27 -0.22
C GLY A 547 -6.76 26.53 1.13
N MET A 548 -6.62 25.58 2.05
CA MET A 548 -7.17 25.69 3.41
C MET A 548 -6.40 26.66 4.30
N ALA A 549 -5.10 26.85 4.10
CA ALA A 549 -4.30 27.82 4.85
C ALA A 549 -4.69 29.27 4.54
N VAL A 550 -5.18 29.52 3.32
CA VAL A 550 -5.74 30.82 2.94
C VAL A 550 -7.04 31.09 3.68
N ASP A 551 -7.87 30.07 3.95
CA ASP A 551 -9.18 30.22 4.61
C ASP A 551 -9.08 30.93 5.97
N ALA A 552 -8.12 30.58 6.81
CA ALA A 552 -7.88 31.27 8.08
C ALA A 552 -7.55 32.75 7.88
N ASN A 553 -6.73 33.08 6.88
CA ASN A 553 -6.38 34.45 6.54
C ASN A 553 -7.56 35.23 5.93
N VAL A 554 -8.37 34.58 5.11
CA VAL A 554 -9.63 35.12 4.57
C VAL A 554 -10.57 35.47 5.73
N LEU A 555 -10.76 34.57 6.69
CA LEU A 555 -11.63 34.81 7.85
C LEU A 555 -11.16 36.01 8.67
N ILE A 556 -9.87 36.09 8.97
CA ILE A 556 -9.29 37.21 9.72
C ILE A 556 -9.52 38.51 8.95
N ASN A 557 -9.19 38.55 7.67
CA ASN A 557 -9.33 39.76 6.85
C ASN A 557 -10.80 40.19 6.67
N GLU A 558 -11.73 39.27 6.49
CA GLU A 558 -13.18 39.59 6.44
C GLU A 558 -13.70 40.12 7.80
N ARG A 559 -13.24 39.57 8.93
CA ARG A 559 -13.59 40.11 10.25
C ARG A 559 -13.00 41.50 10.47
N ILE A 560 -11.75 41.75 10.10
CA ILE A 560 -11.14 43.09 10.19
C ILE A 560 -11.91 44.08 9.31
N LYS A 561 -12.29 43.67 8.11
CA LYS A 561 -13.10 44.46 7.17
C LYS A 561 -14.49 44.78 7.73
N GLU A 562 -15.13 43.83 8.41
CA GLU A 562 -16.41 44.04 9.12
C GLU A 562 -16.26 45.06 10.25
N GLU A 563 -15.22 44.96 11.07
CA GLU A 563 -14.96 45.91 12.17
C GLU A 563 -14.63 47.32 11.69
N LEU A 564 -13.89 47.43 10.57
CA LEU A 564 -13.64 48.71 9.92
C LEU A 564 -14.91 49.36 9.35
N ARG A 565 -15.83 48.56 8.77
CA ARG A 565 -17.13 49.03 8.29
C ARG A 565 -18.02 49.52 9.45
N ASN A 566 -17.85 48.93 10.63
CA ASN A 566 -18.52 49.36 11.86
C ASN A 566 -17.91 50.66 12.46
N GLY A 567 -16.94 51.28 11.77
CA GLY A 567 -16.34 52.56 12.18
C GLY A 567 -15.23 52.46 13.22
N LYS A 568 -14.71 51.27 13.52
CA LYS A 568 -13.56 51.12 14.42
C LYS A 568 -12.25 51.56 13.77
N GLY A 569 -11.36 52.16 14.55
CA GLY A 569 -9.99 52.45 14.12
C GLY A 569 -9.18 51.16 13.83
N MET A 570 -8.16 51.25 12.97
CA MET A 570 -7.37 50.14 12.44
C MET A 570 -6.83 49.22 13.53
N THR A 571 -6.15 49.77 14.54
CA THR A 571 -5.56 48.98 15.66
C THR A 571 -6.60 48.14 16.37
N ARG A 572 -7.77 48.74 16.63
CA ARG A 572 -8.86 48.04 17.35
C ARG A 572 -9.56 47.05 16.43
N ALA A 573 -9.77 47.38 15.14
CA ALA A 573 -10.31 46.48 14.15
C ALA A 573 -9.45 45.22 13.96
N ILE A 574 -8.12 45.37 13.94
CA ILE A 574 -7.19 44.22 13.93
C ILE A 574 -7.34 43.35 15.19
N ALA A 575 -7.30 43.97 16.38
CA ALA A 575 -7.39 43.24 17.65
C ALA A 575 -8.70 42.45 17.77
N ASP A 576 -9.83 43.07 17.48
CA ASP A 576 -11.17 42.47 17.54
C ASP A 576 -11.36 41.43 16.42
N GLY A 577 -10.85 41.71 15.21
CA GLY A 577 -10.90 40.77 14.08
C GLY A 577 -10.21 39.46 14.37
N TYR A 578 -8.98 39.49 14.94
CA TYR A 578 -8.29 38.29 15.38
C TYR A 578 -8.99 37.59 16.55
N GLY A 579 -9.54 38.34 17.52
CA GLY A 579 -10.27 37.80 18.65
C GLY A 579 -11.53 37.04 18.23
N ASN A 580 -12.34 37.67 17.35
CA ASN A 580 -13.58 37.09 16.86
C ASN A 580 -13.37 35.94 15.86
N ALA A 581 -12.26 35.94 15.12
CA ALA A 581 -11.93 34.88 14.17
C ALA A 581 -11.35 33.62 14.86
N PHE A 582 -10.69 33.77 16.03
CA PHE A 582 -9.92 32.69 16.67
C PHE A 582 -10.71 31.41 16.90
N SER A 583 -11.89 31.50 17.52
CA SER A 583 -12.73 30.35 17.83
C SER A 583 -13.11 29.59 16.55
N ALA A 584 -13.54 30.31 15.52
CA ALA A 584 -13.95 29.70 14.26
C ALA A 584 -12.79 29.03 13.52
N ILE A 585 -11.58 29.65 13.53
CA ILE A 585 -10.37 29.06 12.92
C ILE A 585 -9.95 27.80 13.68
N PHE A 586 -9.99 27.84 15.00
CA PHE A 586 -9.64 26.67 15.81
C PHE A 586 -10.59 25.49 15.55
N ASP A 587 -11.91 25.74 15.60
CA ASP A 587 -12.94 24.73 15.36
C ASP A 587 -12.83 24.11 13.96
N SER A 588 -12.60 24.93 12.96
CA SER A 588 -12.42 24.57 11.56
C SER A 588 -11.21 23.63 11.37
N ASN A 589 -10.05 24.02 11.89
CA ASN A 589 -8.85 23.18 11.79
C ASN A 589 -9.02 21.87 12.57
N LEU A 590 -9.65 21.93 13.79
CA LEU A 590 -9.86 20.75 14.60
C LEU A 590 -10.75 19.72 13.92
N THR A 591 -11.84 20.15 13.27
CA THR A 591 -12.73 19.25 12.52
C THR A 591 -11.99 18.52 11.40
N THR A 592 -11.17 19.25 10.65
CA THR A 592 -10.39 18.65 9.56
C THR A 592 -9.25 17.76 10.10
N ILE A 593 -8.64 18.10 11.23
CA ILE A 593 -7.65 17.25 11.90
C ILE A 593 -8.28 15.93 12.37
N ILE A 594 -9.51 15.96 12.93
CA ILE A 594 -10.20 14.73 13.34
C ILE A 594 -10.35 13.76 12.15
N THR A 595 -10.81 14.26 11.00
CA THR A 595 -10.88 13.42 9.78
C THR A 595 -9.51 12.98 9.29
N GLY A 596 -8.51 13.86 9.38
CA GLY A 596 -7.12 13.53 9.08
C GLY A 596 -6.57 12.40 9.96
N VAL A 597 -6.88 12.40 11.26
CA VAL A 597 -6.49 11.33 12.19
C VAL A 597 -7.18 10.00 11.84
N VAL A 598 -8.46 10.01 11.52
CA VAL A 598 -9.16 8.81 11.03
C VAL A 598 -8.49 8.29 9.76
N LEU A 599 -8.19 9.19 8.83
CA LEU A 599 -7.51 8.84 7.59
C LEU A 599 -6.09 8.30 7.82
N PHE A 600 -5.35 8.84 8.77
CA PHE A 600 -4.03 8.35 9.15
C PHE A 600 -4.08 6.94 9.76
N TYR A 601 -5.10 6.65 10.57
CA TYR A 601 -5.23 5.36 11.23
C TYR A 601 -5.70 4.25 10.28
N PHE A 602 -6.70 4.54 9.43
CA PHE A 602 -7.27 3.56 8.50
C PHE A 602 -6.58 3.55 7.12
N GLY A 603 -5.80 4.56 6.79
CA GLY A 603 -5.05 4.65 5.52
C GLY A 603 -3.76 3.87 5.56
N ALA A 604 -3.38 3.27 4.43
CA ALA A 604 -2.10 2.62 4.22
C ALA A 604 -1.32 3.31 3.09
N GLY A 605 0.02 3.18 3.10
CA GLY A 605 0.90 3.68 2.05
C GLY A 605 0.66 5.16 1.67
N PRO A 606 0.33 5.45 0.39
CA PRO A 606 0.16 6.82 -0.10
C PRO A 606 -0.90 7.64 0.66
N ILE A 607 -1.99 7.00 1.12
CA ILE A 607 -3.07 7.69 1.86
C ILE A 607 -2.59 8.18 3.21
N ARG A 608 -1.79 7.37 3.91
CA ARG A 608 -1.21 7.77 5.19
C ARG A 608 -0.27 8.96 5.01
N GLY A 609 0.50 9.01 3.89
CA GLY A 609 1.30 10.16 3.50
C GLY A 609 0.45 11.42 3.29
N PHE A 610 -0.69 11.29 2.59
CA PHE A 610 -1.67 12.40 2.45
C PHE A 610 -2.19 12.89 3.80
N ALA A 611 -2.63 11.98 4.66
CA ALA A 611 -3.15 12.32 5.99
C ALA A 611 -2.10 13.04 6.85
N THR A 612 -0.85 12.57 6.81
CA THR A 612 0.28 13.17 7.53
C THR A 612 0.53 14.59 7.08
N THR A 613 0.61 14.83 5.76
CA THR A 613 0.81 16.17 5.21
C THR A 613 -0.36 17.09 5.51
N LEU A 614 -1.59 16.57 5.46
CA LEU A 614 -2.80 17.32 5.80
C LEU A 614 -2.80 17.78 7.26
N ILE A 615 -2.54 16.88 8.21
CA ILE A 615 -2.53 17.20 9.64
C ILE A 615 -1.43 18.21 9.96
N ILE A 616 -0.20 17.97 9.50
CA ILE A 616 0.94 18.86 9.73
C ILE A 616 0.68 20.23 9.10
N GLY A 617 0.17 20.26 7.86
CA GLY A 617 -0.15 21.49 7.15
C GLY A 617 -1.22 22.33 7.83
N LEU A 618 -2.26 21.69 8.42
CA LEU A 618 -3.30 22.38 9.18
C LEU A 618 -2.78 22.96 10.51
N ILE A 619 -1.98 22.20 11.26
CA ILE A 619 -1.35 22.69 12.49
C ILE A 619 -0.43 23.86 12.17
N SER A 620 0.40 23.73 11.15
CA SER A 620 1.29 24.78 10.67
C SER A 620 0.54 26.02 10.20
N SER A 621 -0.58 25.82 9.44
CA SER A 621 -1.47 26.89 8.98
C SER A 621 -2.08 27.67 10.15
N PHE A 622 -2.56 26.97 11.17
CA PHE A 622 -3.09 27.61 12.37
C PHE A 622 -2.05 28.50 13.04
N ILE A 623 -0.82 27.99 13.20
CA ILE A 623 0.28 28.74 13.80
C ILE A 623 0.62 29.99 12.95
N THR A 624 0.76 29.83 11.65
CA THR A 624 1.16 30.92 10.76
C THR A 624 0.06 31.97 10.60
N ALA A 625 -1.19 31.57 10.43
CA ALA A 625 -2.31 32.49 10.24
C ALA A 625 -2.72 33.25 11.50
N VAL A 626 -2.69 32.59 12.68
CA VAL A 626 -3.16 33.23 13.92
C VAL A 626 -2.02 34.01 14.62
N PHE A 627 -0.80 33.46 14.64
CA PHE A 627 0.27 34.05 15.44
C PHE A 627 1.24 34.87 14.59
N LEU A 628 1.76 34.31 13.48
CA LEU A 628 2.75 35.01 12.66
C LEU A 628 2.15 36.26 12.00
N THR A 629 0.98 36.15 11.33
CA THR A 629 0.36 37.28 10.66
C THR A 629 -0.01 38.37 11.65
N ARG A 630 -0.54 38.02 12.84
CA ARG A 630 -0.84 38.98 13.88
C ARG A 630 0.40 39.74 14.34
N MET A 631 1.52 39.05 14.53
CA MET A 631 2.78 39.67 14.92
C MET A 631 3.24 40.68 13.85
N VAL A 632 3.11 40.33 12.56
CA VAL A 632 3.46 41.22 11.44
C VAL A 632 2.51 42.42 11.38
N PHE A 633 1.20 42.22 11.49
CA PHE A 633 0.22 43.33 11.53
C PHE A 633 0.48 44.28 12.69
N GLU A 634 0.69 43.78 13.92
CA GLU A 634 0.99 44.60 15.08
C GLU A 634 2.33 45.34 14.95
N ALA A 635 3.32 44.76 14.26
CA ALA A 635 4.60 45.39 14.00
C ALA A 635 4.49 46.52 12.99
N LEU A 636 3.67 46.39 11.96
CA LEU A 636 3.40 47.40 10.94
C LEU A 636 2.54 48.53 11.50
N ASP A 637 1.54 48.22 12.32
CA ASP A 637 0.64 49.16 13.02
C ASP A 637 1.45 50.09 13.93
N LYS A 638 2.36 49.57 14.74
CA LYS A 638 3.28 50.36 15.58
C LYS A 638 4.15 51.34 14.76
N ARG A 639 4.39 51.01 13.46
CA ARG A 639 5.18 51.85 12.58
C ARG A 639 4.31 52.81 11.73
N HIS A 640 3.01 52.88 12.02
CA HIS A 640 2.03 53.73 11.32
C HIS A 640 1.93 53.43 9.80
N LYS A 641 2.32 52.21 9.40
CA LYS A 641 2.25 51.80 7.98
C LYS A 641 0.89 51.28 7.56
N LEU A 642 -0.05 51.13 8.49
CA LEU A 642 -1.41 50.67 8.22
C LEU A 642 -2.48 51.75 8.19
N ASP A 643 -2.15 52.99 8.56
CA ASP A 643 -3.14 54.10 8.71
C ASP A 643 -3.96 54.37 7.45
N ASN A 644 -3.39 54.18 6.26
CA ASN A 644 -4.05 54.38 4.96
C ASN A 644 -4.33 53.10 4.18
N VAL A 645 -4.29 51.92 4.85
CA VAL A 645 -4.49 50.64 4.17
C VAL A 645 -5.96 50.32 4.02
N THR A 646 -6.36 49.99 2.81
CA THR A 646 -7.72 49.46 2.54
C THR A 646 -7.72 47.94 2.41
N TYR A 647 -8.71 47.26 3.02
CA TYR A 647 -8.93 45.82 2.90
C TYR A 647 -9.83 45.45 1.73
N THR A 648 -9.95 46.36 0.76
CA THR A 648 -10.71 46.15 -0.49
C THR A 648 -9.96 46.75 -1.67
N THR A 649 -10.09 46.13 -2.82
CA THR A 649 -9.61 46.66 -4.10
C THR A 649 -10.77 47.24 -4.91
N ALA A 650 -10.50 47.93 -6.01
CA ALA A 650 -11.51 48.39 -6.94
C ALA A 650 -12.47 47.29 -7.43
N MET A 651 -11.96 46.06 -7.55
CA MET A 651 -12.74 44.88 -7.98
C MET A 651 -13.65 44.33 -6.86
N THR A 652 -13.20 44.39 -5.62
CA THR A 652 -13.91 43.73 -4.48
C THR A 652 -14.73 44.67 -3.62
N LYS A 653 -14.59 46.00 -3.83
CA LYS A 653 -15.26 47.03 -3.06
C LYS A 653 -16.79 46.91 -3.07
N ASN A 654 -17.36 46.54 -4.23
CA ASN A 654 -18.81 46.45 -4.44
C ASN A 654 -19.30 44.98 -4.53
N LEU A 655 -18.41 43.98 -4.39
CA LEU A 655 -18.78 42.59 -4.52
C LEU A 655 -19.48 42.10 -3.24
N LEU A 656 -20.70 41.60 -3.38
CA LEU A 656 -21.49 41.00 -2.29
C LEU A 656 -21.62 41.90 -1.03
N VAL A 657 -21.79 43.20 -1.22
CA VAL A 657 -22.06 44.14 -0.13
C VAL A 657 -23.55 44.07 0.17
N ASN A 658 -23.89 43.60 1.38
CA ASN A 658 -25.27 43.43 1.88
C ASN A 658 -26.18 42.61 0.94
N PRO A 659 -25.83 41.37 0.62
CA PRO A 659 -26.71 40.51 -0.17
C PRO A 659 -28.01 40.23 0.57
N THR A 660 -29.12 40.13 -0.15
CA THR A 660 -30.49 39.95 0.40
C THR A 660 -31.18 38.72 -0.16
N TYR A 661 -30.40 37.62 -0.35
CA TYR A 661 -30.94 36.38 -0.89
C TYR A 661 -31.80 35.63 0.15
N ASN A 662 -32.92 35.08 -0.28
CA ASN A 662 -33.81 34.31 0.57
C ASN A 662 -33.51 32.81 0.51
N PHE A 663 -32.45 32.38 1.18
CA PHE A 663 -32.00 31.00 1.20
C PHE A 663 -32.98 30.04 1.88
N LEU A 664 -33.51 30.46 3.06
CA LEU A 664 -34.48 29.67 3.81
C LEU A 664 -35.82 29.55 3.10
N GLY A 665 -36.26 30.60 2.38
CA GLY A 665 -37.48 30.55 1.57
C GLY A 665 -37.33 29.65 0.35
N ALA A 666 -36.13 29.60 -0.25
CA ALA A 666 -35.81 28.78 -1.41
C ALA A 666 -35.47 27.30 -1.07
N ARG A 667 -35.54 26.88 0.21
CA ARG A 667 -35.08 25.57 0.66
C ARG A 667 -35.69 24.38 -0.08
N MET A 668 -36.98 24.40 -0.43
CA MET A 668 -37.63 23.32 -1.18
C MET A 668 -37.03 23.17 -2.59
N LYS A 669 -36.71 24.30 -3.25
CA LYS A 669 -36.00 24.27 -4.54
C LYS A 669 -34.54 23.82 -4.35
N GLY A 670 -33.93 24.20 -3.22
CA GLY A 670 -32.56 23.77 -2.87
C GLY A 670 -32.44 22.29 -2.58
N TYR A 671 -33.47 21.62 -2.06
CA TYR A 671 -33.46 20.16 -1.89
C TYR A 671 -33.63 19.39 -3.20
N LEU A 672 -34.16 20.00 -4.24
CA LEU A 672 -34.44 19.31 -5.51
C LEU A 672 -33.18 18.79 -6.19
N LEU A 673 -32.13 19.59 -6.27
CA LEU A 673 -30.88 19.20 -6.93
C LEU A 673 -30.21 17.98 -6.25
N PRO A 674 -29.97 17.96 -4.91
CA PRO A 674 -29.45 16.78 -4.24
C PRO A 674 -30.34 15.54 -4.41
N ILE A 675 -31.65 15.68 -4.25
CA ILE A 675 -32.59 14.56 -4.34
C ILE A 675 -32.56 13.97 -5.75
N VAL A 676 -32.65 14.77 -6.81
CA VAL A 676 -32.61 14.29 -8.20
C VAL A 676 -31.28 13.60 -8.50
N LEU A 677 -30.17 14.20 -8.08
CA LEU A 677 -28.85 13.63 -8.33
C LEU A 677 -28.63 12.31 -7.59
N ILE A 678 -29.06 12.23 -6.33
CA ILE A 678 -28.93 11.00 -5.53
C ILE A 678 -29.83 9.90 -6.08
N ILE A 679 -31.08 10.21 -6.49
CA ILE A 679 -31.97 9.24 -7.12
C ILE A 679 -31.39 8.76 -8.46
N ALA A 680 -30.89 9.67 -9.31
CA ALA A 680 -30.24 9.30 -10.56
C ALA A 680 -29.00 8.45 -10.30
N GLY A 681 -28.19 8.80 -9.30
CA GLY A 681 -27.05 8.01 -8.88
C GLY A 681 -27.43 6.62 -8.37
N LEU A 682 -28.51 6.50 -7.60
CA LEU A 682 -29.01 5.22 -7.12
C LEU A 682 -29.49 4.33 -8.29
N VAL A 683 -30.25 4.89 -9.22
CA VAL A 683 -30.66 4.17 -10.44
C VAL A 683 -29.43 3.77 -11.26
N GLY A 684 -28.46 4.69 -11.43
CA GLY A 684 -27.20 4.42 -12.10
C GLY A 684 -26.39 3.32 -11.43
N PHE A 685 -26.39 3.25 -10.09
CA PHE A 685 -25.70 2.21 -9.35
C PHE A 685 -26.21 0.80 -9.70
N PHE A 686 -27.50 0.62 -9.86
CA PHE A 686 -28.08 -0.66 -10.26
C PHE A 686 -28.02 -0.95 -11.77
N THR A 687 -27.89 0.08 -12.63
CA THR A 687 -27.88 -0.09 -14.09
C THR A 687 -26.49 -0.05 -14.69
N VAL A 688 -25.65 0.85 -14.21
CA VAL A 688 -24.30 1.12 -14.77
C VAL A 688 -23.21 0.55 -13.87
N GLY A 689 -23.45 0.51 -12.54
CA GLY A 689 -22.50 0.09 -11.52
C GLY A 689 -21.42 1.13 -11.23
N LEU A 690 -20.57 0.81 -10.25
CA LEU A 690 -19.37 1.58 -9.89
C LEU A 690 -18.16 1.03 -10.65
N ASN A 691 -17.26 1.90 -11.06
CA ASN A 691 -15.96 1.50 -11.56
C ASN A 691 -15.00 1.31 -10.38
N ASN A 692 -14.96 0.10 -9.84
CA ASN A 692 -14.10 -0.22 -8.71
C ASN A 692 -12.66 -0.42 -9.17
N GLY A 693 -11.71 0.25 -8.50
CA GLY A 693 -10.30 -0.05 -8.65
C GLY A 693 -9.95 -1.45 -8.13
N ILE A 694 -8.75 -1.93 -8.44
CA ILE A 694 -8.30 -3.28 -8.01
C ILE A 694 -8.16 -3.38 -6.50
N GLU A 695 -7.99 -2.29 -5.78
CA GLU A 695 -8.00 -2.26 -4.32
C GLU A 695 -9.36 -2.72 -3.75
N PHE A 696 -10.44 -2.49 -4.50
CA PHE A 696 -11.81 -2.87 -4.12
C PHE A 696 -12.32 -4.12 -4.84
N SER A 697 -11.83 -4.42 -6.05
CA SER A 697 -12.25 -5.60 -6.80
C SER A 697 -11.32 -6.79 -6.62
N GLY A 698 -10.09 -6.54 -6.18
CA GLY A 698 -8.97 -7.44 -6.31
C GLY A 698 -8.52 -7.55 -7.77
N GLY A 699 -7.32 -8.02 -8.02
CA GLY A 699 -6.79 -8.20 -9.36
C GLY A 699 -5.40 -7.61 -9.56
N ARG A 700 -5.08 -7.38 -10.84
CA ARG A 700 -3.78 -6.85 -11.27
C ARG A 700 -3.99 -5.70 -12.26
N ASN A 701 -3.15 -4.68 -12.14
CA ASN A 701 -3.04 -3.56 -13.07
C ASN A 701 -1.64 -3.53 -13.67
N TYR A 702 -1.56 -3.36 -14.97
CA TYR A 702 -0.31 -3.13 -15.69
C TYR A 702 -0.42 -1.84 -16.48
N ILE A 703 0.53 -0.92 -16.30
CA ILE A 703 0.67 0.24 -17.18
C ILE A 703 1.71 -0.10 -18.21
N ILE A 704 1.30 -0.16 -19.47
CA ILE A 704 2.15 -0.57 -20.59
C ILE A 704 2.34 0.62 -21.51
N LYS A 705 3.61 0.91 -21.83
CA LYS A 705 4.01 1.98 -22.73
C LYS A 705 4.28 1.41 -24.11
N PHE A 706 3.77 2.07 -25.12
CA PHE A 706 4.00 1.73 -26.53
C PHE A 706 4.94 2.75 -27.19
N ASP A 707 5.54 2.37 -28.30
CA ASP A 707 6.37 3.23 -29.14
C ASP A 707 5.54 4.04 -30.16
N GLN A 708 4.22 3.88 -30.14
CA GLN A 708 3.25 4.59 -30.97
C GLN A 708 1.91 4.74 -30.27
N LYS A 709 1.06 5.60 -30.82
CA LYS A 709 -0.33 5.71 -30.36
C LYS A 709 -1.11 4.44 -30.68
N VAL A 710 -1.85 3.95 -29.70
CA VAL A 710 -2.65 2.73 -29.82
C VAL A 710 -4.12 3.01 -29.51
N ASP A 711 -5.00 2.29 -30.22
CA ASP A 711 -6.43 2.37 -29.97
C ASP A 711 -6.86 1.31 -28.96
N ASN A 712 -7.50 1.74 -27.88
CA ASN A 712 -7.98 0.88 -26.81
C ASN A 712 -8.93 -0.22 -27.31
N GLN A 713 -9.73 0.05 -28.34
CA GLN A 713 -10.69 -0.94 -28.85
C GLN A 713 -9.96 -2.06 -29.57
N GLN A 714 -8.98 -1.74 -30.39
CA GLN A 714 -8.15 -2.73 -31.08
C GLN A 714 -7.34 -3.58 -30.10
N VAL A 715 -6.79 -2.94 -29.06
CA VAL A 715 -6.09 -3.65 -27.98
C VAL A 715 -7.03 -4.60 -27.25
N ARG A 716 -8.27 -4.15 -26.95
CA ARG A 716 -9.30 -4.99 -26.31
C ARG A 716 -9.62 -6.23 -27.14
N GLU A 717 -9.84 -6.06 -28.43
CA GLU A 717 -10.19 -7.17 -29.32
C GLU A 717 -9.13 -8.29 -29.33
N LYS A 718 -7.85 -7.90 -29.21
CA LYS A 718 -6.75 -8.88 -29.21
C LYS A 718 -6.44 -9.44 -27.81
N LEU A 719 -6.59 -8.63 -26.77
CA LEU A 719 -6.20 -9.03 -25.43
C LEU A 719 -7.33 -9.73 -24.64
N ALA A 720 -8.61 -9.38 -24.90
CA ALA A 720 -9.73 -9.95 -24.17
C ALA A 720 -9.84 -11.49 -24.29
N PRO A 721 -9.61 -12.12 -25.45
CA PRO A 721 -9.60 -13.58 -25.56
C PRO A 721 -8.48 -14.24 -24.75
N GLN A 722 -7.35 -13.56 -24.54
CA GLN A 722 -6.20 -14.09 -23.79
C GLN A 722 -6.45 -14.12 -22.28
N LEU A 723 -7.30 -13.22 -21.78
CA LEU A 723 -7.60 -13.04 -20.36
C LEU A 723 -9.05 -13.39 -19.99
N ASP A 724 -9.66 -14.32 -20.73
CA ASP A 724 -11.03 -14.84 -20.51
C ASP A 724 -12.08 -13.72 -20.38
N GLN A 725 -11.97 -12.66 -21.21
CA GLN A 725 -12.83 -11.48 -21.19
C GLN A 725 -12.76 -10.65 -19.87
N LYS A 726 -11.90 -11.03 -18.92
CA LYS A 726 -11.78 -10.41 -17.59
C LYS A 726 -10.78 -9.27 -17.62
N LEU A 727 -11.06 -8.23 -18.41
CA LEU A 727 -10.17 -7.08 -18.49
C LEU A 727 -10.90 -5.75 -18.64
N VAL A 728 -10.32 -4.71 -18.08
CA VAL A 728 -10.67 -3.30 -18.28
C VAL A 728 -9.45 -2.57 -18.84
N LEU A 729 -9.61 -1.87 -19.96
CA LEU A 729 -8.56 -1.07 -20.57
C LEU A 729 -8.88 0.40 -20.40
N THR A 730 -7.86 1.16 -20.00
CA THR A 730 -7.96 2.61 -19.83
C THR A 730 -6.73 3.28 -20.40
N ALA A 731 -6.93 4.27 -21.29
CA ALA A 731 -5.83 5.11 -21.78
C ALA A 731 -5.26 5.96 -20.65
N ILE A 732 -3.95 6.07 -20.58
CA ILE A 732 -3.24 6.91 -19.61
C ILE A 732 -2.48 8.00 -20.37
N GLY A 733 -2.49 9.22 -19.80
CA GLY A 733 -1.83 10.36 -20.43
C GLY A 733 -2.63 10.98 -21.57
N THR A 734 -2.04 11.96 -22.22
CA THR A 734 -2.63 12.71 -23.34
C THR A 734 -2.04 12.32 -24.70
N GLU A 735 -0.94 11.57 -24.69
CA GLU A 735 -0.21 11.21 -25.89
C GLU A 735 -0.78 9.94 -26.56
N GLY A 736 -1.56 9.13 -25.82
CA GLY A 736 -2.18 7.91 -26.33
C GLY A 736 -1.19 6.76 -26.57
N ASP A 737 -0.04 6.82 -25.94
CA ASP A 737 1.06 5.85 -26.00
C ASP A 737 1.10 4.92 -24.77
N GLN A 738 0.20 5.11 -23.81
CA GLN A 738 0.14 4.30 -22.59
C GLN A 738 -1.27 3.78 -22.34
N ILE A 739 -1.36 2.51 -21.99
CA ILE A 739 -2.61 1.86 -21.61
C ILE A 739 -2.46 1.19 -20.25
N ARG A 740 -3.46 1.37 -19.38
CA ARG A 740 -3.64 0.53 -18.19
C ARG A 740 -4.49 -0.68 -18.55
N VAL A 741 -3.96 -1.84 -18.28
CA VAL A 741 -4.65 -3.13 -18.36
C VAL A 741 -4.98 -3.60 -16.96
N SER A 742 -6.25 -3.59 -16.59
CA SER A 742 -6.74 -4.11 -15.30
C SER A 742 -7.41 -5.45 -15.53
N THR A 743 -7.02 -6.48 -14.77
CA THR A 743 -7.58 -7.84 -14.90
C THR A 743 -7.72 -8.52 -13.54
N ASN A 744 -8.78 -9.30 -13.38
CA ASN A 744 -8.97 -10.23 -12.26
C ASN A 744 -8.77 -11.69 -12.67
N TYR A 745 -8.08 -11.93 -13.78
CA TYR A 745 -7.71 -13.26 -14.24
C TYR A 745 -6.79 -13.94 -13.20
N LEU A 746 -7.09 -15.18 -12.83
CA LEU A 746 -6.37 -15.96 -11.81
C LEU A 746 -6.12 -15.19 -10.49
N ILE A 747 -7.14 -14.48 -9.99
CA ILE A 747 -7.01 -13.66 -8.79
C ILE A 747 -6.81 -14.49 -7.51
N GLU A 748 -7.34 -15.70 -7.47
CA GLU A 748 -7.24 -16.61 -6.31
C GLU A 748 -5.87 -17.29 -6.23
N ASP A 749 -5.14 -17.32 -7.33
CA ASP A 749 -3.82 -17.93 -7.42
C ASP A 749 -2.74 -16.89 -7.20
N SER A 750 -1.87 -17.13 -6.22
CA SER A 750 -0.83 -16.19 -5.78
C SER A 750 0.61 -16.66 -6.09
N GLY A 751 0.77 -17.77 -6.82
CA GLY A 751 2.08 -18.30 -7.19
C GLY A 751 2.85 -17.42 -8.18
N GLU A 752 4.17 -17.46 -8.17
CA GLU A 752 5.04 -16.74 -9.13
C GLU A 752 4.78 -17.17 -10.57
N ALA A 753 4.53 -18.46 -10.80
CA ALA A 753 4.19 -18.98 -12.11
C ALA A 753 2.94 -18.35 -12.74
N VAL A 754 2.03 -17.80 -11.93
CA VAL A 754 0.83 -17.11 -12.42
C VAL A 754 1.17 -15.73 -12.98
N GLU A 755 2.11 -15.04 -12.37
CA GLU A 755 2.56 -13.73 -12.84
C GLU A 755 3.21 -13.84 -14.22
N ASP A 756 4.09 -14.83 -14.40
CA ASP A 756 4.72 -15.11 -15.68
C ASP A 756 3.70 -15.52 -16.75
N GLN A 757 2.70 -16.33 -16.40
CA GLN A 757 1.61 -16.68 -17.32
C GLN A 757 0.83 -15.45 -17.78
N ILE A 758 0.55 -14.51 -16.89
CA ILE A 758 -0.17 -13.29 -17.24
C ILE A 758 0.71 -12.39 -18.12
N LYS A 759 1.98 -12.21 -17.78
CA LYS A 759 2.94 -11.47 -18.61
C LYS A 759 3.07 -12.09 -20.02
N ASP A 760 3.10 -13.41 -20.12
CA ASP A 760 3.13 -14.12 -21.40
C ASP A 760 1.88 -13.83 -22.24
N LYS A 761 0.70 -13.85 -21.63
CA LYS A 761 -0.55 -13.53 -22.31
C LYS A 761 -0.60 -12.06 -22.73
N LEU A 762 -0.10 -11.14 -21.89
CA LEU A 762 0.05 -9.74 -22.24
C LEU A 762 0.98 -9.56 -23.44
N TYR A 763 2.15 -10.22 -23.42
CA TYR A 763 3.08 -10.20 -24.54
C TYR A 763 2.46 -10.70 -25.83
N GLN A 764 1.77 -11.85 -25.80
CA GLN A 764 1.10 -12.42 -26.97
C GLN A 764 0.02 -11.49 -27.55
N GLY A 765 -0.76 -10.87 -26.68
CA GLY A 765 -1.84 -9.94 -27.08
C GLY A 765 -1.33 -8.58 -27.59
N LEU A 766 -0.24 -8.09 -27.06
CA LEU A 766 0.22 -6.71 -27.25
C LEU A 766 1.41 -6.55 -28.20
N ASN A 767 2.19 -7.60 -28.45
CA ASN A 767 3.39 -7.53 -29.27
C ASN A 767 3.15 -6.96 -30.67
N SER A 768 1.94 -7.16 -31.24
CA SER A 768 1.60 -6.66 -32.58
C SER A 768 1.38 -5.15 -32.65
N PHE A 769 1.27 -4.45 -31.52
CA PHE A 769 1.02 -3.01 -31.45
C PHE A 769 2.30 -2.17 -31.37
N TYR A 770 3.48 -2.79 -31.35
CA TYR A 770 4.77 -2.11 -31.40
C TYR A 770 5.26 -1.97 -32.82
N LYS A 771 5.88 -0.84 -33.17
CA LYS A 771 6.59 -0.65 -34.43
C LYS A 771 7.76 -1.63 -34.54
N THR A 772 8.56 -1.65 -33.47
CA THR A 772 9.66 -2.62 -33.32
C THR A 772 9.21 -3.67 -32.32
N LYS A 773 8.84 -4.85 -32.82
CA LYS A 773 8.37 -5.94 -31.94
C LYS A 773 9.41 -6.28 -30.89
N PRO A 774 9.15 -6.05 -29.60
CA PRO A 774 10.10 -6.41 -28.55
C PRO A 774 10.29 -7.93 -28.48
N SER A 775 11.45 -8.37 -28.04
CA SER A 775 11.62 -9.77 -27.64
C SER A 775 10.83 -10.02 -26.34
N LYS A 776 10.56 -11.28 -26.03
CA LYS A 776 9.87 -11.62 -24.77
C LYS A 776 10.64 -11.11 -23.55
N ALA A 777 11.96 -11.18 -23.57
CA ALA A 777 12.83 -10.69 -22.50
C ALA A 777 12.83 -9.16 -22.38
N ASP A 778 12.65 -8.44 -23.49
CA ASP A 778 12.62 -6.98 -23.48
C ASP A 778 11.24 -6.41 -23.13
N PHE A 779 10.18 -7.21 -23.21
CA PHE A 779 8.81 -6.75 -23.01
C PHE A 779 8.56 -6.19 -21.59
N ASP A 780 9.23 -6.76 -20.60
CA ASP A 780 9.11 -6.28 -19.21
C ASP A 780 9.56 -4.81 -19.06
N SER A 781 10.49 -4.35 -19.91
CA SER A 781 10.92 -2.94 -19.90
C SER A 781 9.83 -1.95 -20.35
N TYR A 782 8.81 -2.43 -21.08
CA TYR A 782 7.65 -1.63 -21.50
C TYR A 782 6.53 -1.61 -20.46
N ILE A 783 6.60 -2.47 -19.42
CA ILE A 783 5.70 -2.43 -18.27
C ILE A 783 6.22 -1.36 -17.30
N VAL A 784 5.64 -0.17 -17.39
CA VAL A 784 6.06 1.01 -16.62
C VAL A 784 5.64 0.90 -15.15
N SER A 785 4.54 0.20 -14.88
CA SER A 785 4.05 -0.04 -13.53
C SER A 785 3.23 -1.32 -13.50
N SER A 786 3.35 -2.07 -12.41
CA SER A 786 2.48 -3.20 -12.10
C SER A 786 1.96 -3.10 -10.68
N GLN A 787 0.71 -3.49 -10.48
CA GLN A 787 0.07 -3.51 -9.16
C GLN A 787 -0.75 -4.79 -9.05
N LYS A 788 -0.66 -5.46 -7.89
CA LYS A 788 -1.41 -6.67 -7.55
C LYS A 788 -2.10 -6.47 -6.21
N VAL A 789 -3.34 -6.89 -6.11
CA VAL A 789 -4.11 -6.90 -4.85
C VAL A 789 -4.85 -8.23 -4.76
N SER A 790 -4.65 -8.97 -3.68
CA SER A 790 -5.36 -10.24 -3.45
C SER A 790 -6.83 -10.00 -3.10
N ALA A 791 -7.67 -11.02 -3.31
CA ALA A 791 -9.09 -10.95 -2.99
C ALA A 791 -9.35 -10.70 -1.49
N SER A 792 -8.55 -11.31 -0.61
CA SER A 792 -8.65 -11.10 0.84
C SER A 792 -8.34 -9.65 1.23
N MET A 793 -7.25 -9.10 0.70
CA MET A 793 -6.84 -7.73 0.94
C MET A 793 -7.89 -6.73 0.44
N SER A 794 -8.45 -6.97 -0.74
CA SER A 794 -9.53 -6.15 -1.31
C SER A 794 -10.76 -6.06 -0.38
N ASN A 795 -11.19 -7.17 0.20
CA ASN A 795 -12.31 -7.19 1.14
C ASN A 795 -12.01 -6.44 2.45
N ASP A 796 -10.78 -6.56 2.95
CA ASP A 796 -10.34 -5.82 4.13
C ASP A 796 -10.35 -4.31 3.87
N ILE A 797 -9.81 -3.88 2.73
CA ILE A 797 -9.80 -2.47 2.32
C ILE A 797 -11.22 -1.91 2.21
N LYS A 798 -12.18 -2.66 1.61
CA LYS A 798 -13.60 -2.25 1.56
C LYS A 798 -14.18 -2.01 2.94
N THR A 799 -13.96 -2.95 3.84
CA THR A 799 -14.54 -2.89 5.19
C THR A 799 -13.92 -1.73 5.98
N GLN A 800 -12.60 -1.57 5.91
CA GLN A 800 -11.91 -0.45 6.55
C GLN A 800 -12.37 0.90 6.01
N ALA A 801 -12.56 1.02 4.69
CA ALA A 801 -13.08 2.25 4.06
C ALA A 801 -14.48 2.60 4.55
N LEU A 802 -15.41 1.64 4.62
CA LEU A 802 -16.75 1.86 5.14
C LEU A 802 -16.74 2.27 6.62
N ILE A 803 -15.91 1.61 7.44
CA ILE A 803 -15.74 1.96 8.86
C ILE A 803 -15.17 3.36 8.99
N ALA A 804 -14.14 3.73 8.23
CA ALA A 804 -13.50 5.03 8.29
C ALA A 804 -14.48 6.16 7.94
N VAL A 805 -15.27 6.01 6.87
CA VAL A 805 -16.29 6.98 6.49
C VAL A 805 -17.37 7.08 7.57
N GLY A 806 -17.87 5.94 8.06
CA GLY A 806 -18.89 5.90 9.12
C GLY A 806 -18.42 6.55 10.43
N LEU A 807 -17.21 6.24 10.88
CA LEU A 807 -16.61 6.84 12.07
C LEU A 807 -16.34 8.33 11.89
N SER A 808 -15.89 8.78 10.73
CA SER A 808 -15.68 10.20 10.46
C SER A 808 -16.98 10.98 10.56
N LEU A 809 -18.06 10.49 9.96
CA LEU A 809 -19.38 11.10 10.06
C LEU A 809 -19.90 11.13 11.51
N LEU A 810 -19.70 10.04 12.25
CA LEU A 810 -20.10 9.92 13.66
C LEU A 810 -19.32 10.89 14.55
N PHE A 811 -18.00 10.90 14.46
CA PHE A 811 -17.17 11.80 15.26
C PHE A 811 -17.47 13.27 14.98
N MET A 812 -17.76 13.60 13.72
CA MET A 812 -18.17 14.94 13.35
C MET A 812 -19.52 15.33 13.93
N ALA A 813 -20.51 14.43 13.89
CA ALA A 813 -21.80 14.67 14.50
C ALA A 813 -21.69 14.87 16.02
N ILE A 814 -20.87 14.05 16.69
CA ILE A 814 -20.58 14.17 18.13
C ILE A 814 -19.87 15.48 18.45
N TYR A 815 -18.83 15.83 17.67
CA TYR A 815 -18.08 17.08 17.86
C TYR A 815 -18.99 18.30 17.77
N ILE A 816 -19.85 18.38 16.75
CA ILE A 816 -20.78 19.50 16.58
C ILE A 816 -21.81 19.53 17.71
N LEU A 817 -22.29 18.37 18.19
CA LEU A 817 -23.18 18.28 19.32
C LEU A 817 -22.54 18.85 20.59
N ILE A 818 -21.33 18.50 20.90
CA ILE A 818 -20.55 18.98 22.06
C ILE A 818 -20.29 20.48 21.92
N ARG A 819 -19.87 20.94 20.77
CA ARG A 819 -19.47 22.32 20.49
C ARG A 819 -20.59 23.30 20.55
N PHE A 820 -21.72 22.98 19.94
CA PHE A 820 -22.87 23.87 19.87
C PHE A 820 -23.94 23.57 20.94
N ARG A 821 -23.86 22.43 21.61
CA ARG A 821 -24.87 21.96 22.60
C ARG A 821 -26.28 21.99 22.05
N ASN A 822 -26.45 21.86 20.74
CA ASN A 822 -27.73 21.96 20.05
C ASN A 822 -27.83 20.83 18.99
N VAL A 823 -28.76 19.92 19.27
CA VAL A 823 -28.98 18.74 18.39
C VAL A 823 -29.46 19.15 16.98
N ALA A 824 -30.14 20.31 16.83
CA ALA A 824 -30.58 20.75 15.53
C ALA A 824 -29.40 21.10 14.62
N PHE A 825 -28.36 21.72 15.15
CA PHE A 825 -27.14 22.00 14.40
C PHE A 825 -26.38 20.70 14.06
N SER A 826 -26.29 19.75 14.99
CA SER A 826 -25.68 18.46 14.74
C SER A 826 -26.36 17.68 13.61
N ILE A 827 -27.70 17.62 13.62
CA ILE A 827 -28.49 16.97 12.57
C ILE A 827 -28.31 17.67 11.22
N GLY A 828 -28.34 19.03 11.21
CA GLY A 828 -28.18 19.82 10.00
C GLY A 828 -26.79 19.60 9.35
N ALA A 829 -25.74 19.60 10.15
CA ALA A 829 -24.38 19.34 9.68
C ALA A 829 -24.19 17.90 9.18
N PHE A 830 -24.65 16.91 9.95
CA PHE A 830 -24.60 15.50 9.56
C PHE A 830 -25.32 15.27 8.21
N ALA A 831 -26.53 15.82 8.07
CA ALA A 831 -27.30 15.71 6.83
C ALA A 831 -26.56 16.38 5.64
N SER A 832 -25.97 17.57 5.85
CA SER A 832 -25.22 18.28 4.81
C SER A 832 -24.06 17.45 4.27
N VAL A 833 -23.22 16.92 5.17
CA VAL A 833 -22.04 16.15 4.79
C VAL A 833 -22.42 14.82 4.15
N THR A 834 -23.43 14.14 4.70
CA THR A 834 -23.92 12.89 4.11
C THR A 834 -24.47 13.12 2.69
N VAL A 835 -25.26 14.17 2.49
CA VAL A 835 -25.79 14.54 1.17
C VAL A 835 -24.67 14.90 0.20
N THR A 836 -23.67 15.67 0.64
CA THR A 836 -22.49 16.00 -0.19
C THR A 836 -21.75 14.73 -0.64
N THR A 837 -21.49 13.82 0.28
CA THR A 837 -20.82 12.54 -0.01
C THR A 837 -21.62 11.71 -1.02
N LEU A 838 -22.93 11.59 -0.84
CA LEU A 838 -23.80 10.85 -1.76
C LEU A 838 -23.88 11.49 -3.14
N MET A 839 -23.86 12.83 -3.25
CA MET A 839 -23.84 13.54 -4.53
C MET A 839 -22.53 13.25 -5.31
N ILE A 840 -21.38 13.21 -4.61
CA ILE A 840 -20.10 12.88 -5.25
C ILE A 840 -20.14 11.45 -5.79
N ILE A 841 -20.57 10.49 -4.98
CA ILE A 841 -20.71 9.08 -5.38
C ILE A 841 -21.67 8.97 -6.58
N ALA A 842 -22.78 9.71 -6.57
CA ALA A 842 -23.73 9.72 -7.68
C ALA A 842 -23.09 10.18 -9.01
N ILE A 843 -22.28 11.25 -8.98
CA ILE A 843 -21.53 11.71 -10.17
C ILE A 843 -20.55 10.63 -10.65
N TYR A 844 -19.84 9.96 -9.73
CA TYR A 844 -18.91 8.87 -10.09
C TYR A 844 -19.64 7.73 -10.80
N VAL A 845 -20.80 7.32 -10.27
CA VAL A 845 -21.64 6.29 -10.89
C VAL A 845 -22.13 6.69 -12.28
N LEU A 846 -22.55 7.94 -12.46
CA LEU A 846 -23.18 8.40 -13.71
C LEU A 846 -22.18 8.72 -14.81
N CYS A 847 -20.99 9.23 -14.44
CA CYS A 847 -20.09 9.87 -15.40
C CYS A 847 -18.85 9.05 -15.77
N TRP A 848 -18.52 7.95 -15.10
CA TRP A 848 -17.26 7.24 -15.33
C TRP A 848 -17.07 6.69 -16.76
N LYS A 849 -18.15 6.41 -17.46
CA LYS A 849 -18.10 5.97 -18.88
C LYS A 849 -17.91 7.10 -19.90
N VAL A 850 -18.21 8.34 -19.50
CA VAL A 850 -18.27 9.51 -20.40
C VAL A 850 -17.02 10.38 -20.24
N MET A 851 -16.44 10.41 -19.06
CA MET A 851 -15.28 11.25 -18.78
C MET A 851 -14.00 10.74 -19.47
N PRO A 852 -13.16 11.65 -19.99
CA PRO A 852 -11.91 11.28 -20.69
C PRO A 852 -10.77 10.84 -19.77
N PHE A 853 -11.03 10.67 -18.49
CA PHE A 853 -10.08 10.20 -17.48
C PHE A 853 -10.73 9.14 -16.59
N THR A 854 -9.91 8.33 -15.94
CA THR A 854 -10.37 7.28 -15.02
C THR A 854 -11.08 7.85 -13.82
N MET A 855 -12.34 7.47 -13.61
CA MET A 855 -13.11 7.75 -12.41
C MET A 855 -13.27 6.43 -11.63
N GLU A 856 -12.16 5.90 -11.13
CA GLU A 856 -12.15 4.68 -10.32
C GLU A 856 -12.45 5.02 -8.86
N VAL A 857 -13.24 4.16 -8.24
CA VAL A 857 -13.39 4.13 -6.78
C VAL A 857 -12.26 3.28 -6.24
N ASP A 858 -11.20 3.95 -5.82
CA ASP A 858 -9.98 3.41 -5.26
C ASP A 858 -9.73 3.95 -3.85
N GLN A 859 -8.62 3.60 -3.23
CA GLN A 859 -8.25 4.13 -1.93
C GLN A 859 -8.07 5.66 -1.95
N ASN A 860 -7.58 6.24 -3.05
CA ASN A 860 -7.43 7.69 -3.19
C ASN A 860 -8.80 8.39 -3.21
N PHE A 861 -9.79 7.80 -3.86
CA PHE A 861 -11.16 8.31 -3.82
C PHE A 861 -11.73 8.35 -2.39
N ILE A 862 -11.50 7.32 -1.58
CA ILE A 862 -11.90 7.32 -0.16
C ILE A 862 -11.17 8.42 0.61
N ALA A 863 -9.87 8.61 0.36
CA ALA A 863 -9.11 9.70 0.96
C ALA A 863 -9.70 11.07 0.59
N ALA A 864 -10.09 11.26 -0.68
CA ALA A 864 -10.77 12.48 -1.13
C ALA A 864 -12.11 12.68 -0.40
N LEU A 865 -12.94 11.63 -0.26
CA LEU A 865 -14.21 11.72 0.47
C LEU A 865 -14.01 12.11 1.93
N LEU A 866 -13.04 11.50 2.62
CA LEU A 866 -12.73 11.84 4.01
C LEU A 866 -12.20 13.27 4.14
N ALA A 867 -11.34 13.72 3.24
CA ALA A 867 -10.87 15.11 3.20
C ALA A 867 -12.03 16.10 3.00
N ILE A 868 -12.96 15.76 2.11
CA ILE A 868 -14.16 16.57 1.84
C ILE A 868 -15.10 16.63 3.03
N ILE A 869 -15.28 15.51 3.74
CA ILE A 869 -16.08 15.47 4.97
C ILE A 869 -15.55 16.50 5.98
N GLY A 870 -14.22 16.52 6.19
CA GLY A 870 -13.58 17.52 7.04
C GLY A 870 -13.74 18.96 6.55
N TYR A 871 -13.55 19.18 5.25
CA TYR A 871 -13.65 20.49 4.64
C TYR A 871 -15.09 21.04 4.62
N ALA A 872 -16.06 20.23 4.22
CA ALA A 872 -17.45 20.66 4.13
C ALA A 872 -18.04 21.06 5.50
N ILE A 873 -17.61 20.41 6.56
CA ILE A 873 -18.03 20.79 7.92
C ILE A 873 -17.47 22.14 8.33
N ASN A 874 -16.30 22.54 7.87
CA ASN A 874 -15.71 23.83 8.17
C ASN A 874 -16.67 24.96 7.84
N ASP A 875 -17.21 25.00 6.63
CA ASP A 875 -18.17 26.03 6.21
C ASP A 875 -19.44 25.99 7.06
N VAL A 876 -19.94 24.78 7.37
CA VAL A 876 -21.14 24.61 8.20
C VAL A 876 -20.94 25.16 9.61
N VAL A 877 -19.79 24.85 10.25
CA VAL A 877 -19.46 25.30 11.62
C VAL A 877 -19.45 26.81 11.70
N ILE A 878 -18.87 27.47 10.73
CA ILE A 878 -18.75 28.93 10.72
C ILE A 878 -20.10 29.60 10.50
N VAL A 879 -20.91 29.08 9.58
CA VAL A 879 -22.27 29.57 9.38
C VAL A 879 -23.10 29.38 10.67
N PHE A 880 -22.97 28.24 11.34
CA PHE A 880 -23.69 27.98 12.59
C PHE A 880 -23.19 28.85 13.76
N ASP A 881 -21.90 29.15 13.81
CA ASP A 881 -21.33 30.08 14.78
C ASP A 881 -21.90 31.49 14.59
N ARG A 882 -21.99 31.96 13.33
CA ARG A 882 -22.63 33.23 13.01
C ARG A 882 -24.14 33.24 13.34
N ILE A 883 -24.85 32.18 13.03
CA ILE A 883 -26.28 32.04 13.40
C ILE A 883 -26.45 32.11 14.93
N ARG A 884 -25.55 31.44 15.68
CA ARG A 884 -25.60 31.50 17.17
C ARG A 884 -25.34 32.93 17.69
N GLU A 885 -24.36 33.61 17.11
CA GLU A 885 -24.02 35.01 17.43
C GLU A 885 -25.22 35.94 17.17
N GLU A 886 -25.80 35.88 15.96
CA GLU A 886 -26.94 36.74 15.58
C GLU A 886 -28.22 36.45 16.35
N VAL A 887 -28.51 35.18 16.64
CA VAL A 887 -29.64 34.77 17.47
C VAL A 887 -29.44 35.25 18.92
N GLY A 888 -28.19 35.27 19.42
CA GLY A 888 -27.87 35.83 20.73
C GLY A 888 -28.02 37.34 20.80
N ASN A 889 -27.61 38.05 19.73
CA ASN A 889 -27.71 39.52 19.65
C ASN A 889 -29.16 40.01 19.46
N HIS A 890 -30.02 39.19 18.83
CA HIS A 890 -31.40 39.58 18.49
C HIS A 890 -32.42 38.56 19.03
N PRO A 891 -32.57 38.41 20.38
CA PRO A 891 -33.37 37.33 20.97
C PRO A 891 -34.88 37.46 20.71
N GLN A 892 -35.35 38.69 20.45
CA GLN A 892 -36.77 39.02 20.21
C GLN A 892 -37.14 39.01 18.71
N ALA A 893 -36.18 38.97 17.80
CA ALA A 893 -36.46 39.04 16.37
C ALA A 893 -36.94 37.69 15.80
N ASP A 894 -37.67 37.73 14.67
CA ASP A 894 -38.09 36.53 13.98
C ASP A 894 -36.86 35.67 13.57
N ARG A 895 -36.84 34.46 14.06
CA ARG A 895 -35.74 33.54 13.83
C ARG A 895 -35.50 33.23 12.35
N PHE A 896 -36.53 33.28 11.52
CA PHE A 896 -36.40 33.11 10.10
C PHE A 896 -35.53 34.22 9.47
N GLN A 897 -35.85 35.48 9.83
CA GLN A 897 -35.14 36.65 9.34
C GLN A 897 -33.69 36.70 9.84
N VAL A 898 -33.48 36.41 11.13
CA VAL A 898 -32.17 36.41 11.76
C VAL A 898 -31.27 35.35 11.13
N ILE A 899 -31.75 34.13 10.94
CA ILE A 899 -30.97 33.04 10.36
C ILE A 899 -30.68 33.33 8.88
N ASN A 900 -31.66 33.83 8.12
CA ASN A 900 -31.41 34.19 6.71
C ASN A 900 -30.46 35.39 6.59
N GLY A 901 -30.49 36.33 7.52
CA GLY A 901 -29.55 37.43 7.64
C GLY A 901 -28.12 36.94 7.92
N ALA A 902 -27.98 36.00 8.85
CA ALA A 902 -26.69 35.36 9.15
C ALA A 902 -26.10 34.63 7.95
N LEU A 903 -26.91 33.91 7.16
CA LEU A 903 -26.48 33.30 5.91
C LEU A 903 -25.96 34.33 4.90
N ASN A 904 -26.67 35.46 4.72
CA ASN A 904 -26.27 36.51 3.80
C ASN A 904 -24.96 37.19 4.27
N SER A 905 -24.79 37.41 5.59
CA SER A 905 -23.57 38.03 6.11
C SER A 905 -22.31 37.16 5.94
N THR A 906 -22.47 35.83 5.91
CA THR A 906 -21.36 34.91 5.70
C THR A 906 -21.08 34.56 4.23
N LEU A 907 -21.96 34.94 3.30
CA LEU A 907 -21.92 34.53 1.89
C LEU A 907 -20.63 34.94 1.19
N SER A 908 -20.19 36.20 1.32
CA SER A 908 -18.96 36.70 0.72
C SER A 908 -17.74 35.87 1.13
N ARG A 909 -17.68 35.54 2.41
CA ARG A 909 -16.60 34.73 2.96
C ARG A 909 -16.67 33.29 2.43
N THR A 910 -17.81 32.64 2.55
CA THR A 910 -17.99 31.24 2.11
C THR A 910 -17.64 31.08 0.62
N LEU A 911 -18.04 32.02 -0.24
CA LEU A 911 -17.68 32.00 -1.65
C LEU A 911 -16.18 32.24 -1.88
N ASN A 912 -15.55 33.15 -1.14
CA ASN A 912 -14.10 33.40 -1.25
C ASN A 912 -13.26 32.19 -0.85
N THR A 913 -13.61 31.52 0.27
CA THR A 913 -12.90 30.32 0.74
C THR A 913 -13.08 29.15 -0.21
N SER A 914 -14.31 28.93 -0.67
CA SER A 914 -14.58 27.87 -1.65
C SER A 914 -13.87 28.16 -2.99
N PHE A 915 -13.83 29.41 -3.41
CA PHE A 915 -13.15 29.81 -4.66
C PHE A 915 -11.63 29.60 -4.58
N THR A 916 -10.98 29.95 -3.48
CA THR A 916 -9.54 29.73 -3.30
C THR A 916 -9.19 28.25 -3.35
N THR A 917 -9.95 27.41 -2.67
CA THR A 917 -9.75 25.95 -2.67
C THR A 917 -10.08 25.34 -4.04
N LEU A 918 -11.15 25.80 -4.69
CA LEU A 918 -11.50 25.38 -6.05
C LEU A 918 -10.40 25.75 -7.06
N LEU A 919 -9.85 26.97 -6.99
CA LEU A 919 -8.79 27.43 -7.85
C LEU A 919 -7.54 26.54 -7.74
N VAL A 920 -7.14 26.24 -6.52
CA VAL A 920 -6.00 25.37 -6.25
C VAL A 920 -6.24 23.96 -6.80
N MET A 921 -7.41 23.38 -6.51
CA MET A 921 -7.73 22.04 -6.97
C MET A 921 -7.88 21.95 -8.50
N LEU A 922 -8.37 23.02 -9.13
CA LEU A 922 -8.46 23.10 -10.60
C LEU A 922 -7.05 23.07 -11.25
N ILE A 923 -6.08 23.73 -10.63
CA ILE A 923 -4.69 23.72 -11.10
C ILE A 923 -4.11 22.30 -10.98
N VAL A 924 -4.31 21.63 -9.84
CA VAL A 924 -3.85 20.25 -9.67
C VAL A 924 -4.56 19.30 -10.65
N PHE A 925 -5.83 19.50 -10.90
CA PHE A 925 -6.58 18.72 -11.88
C PHE A 925 -6.02 18.88 -13.31
N ALA A 926 -5.64 20.11 -13.67
CA ALA A 926 -5.11 20.41 -14.99
C ALA A 926 -3.65 19.98 -15.18
N PHE A 927 -2.79 20.22 -14.18
CA PHE A 927 -1.34 20.08 -14.26
C PHE A 927 -0.75 18.94 -13.40
N GLY A 928 -1.49 18.37 -12.45
CA GLY A 928 -1.01 17.37 -11.48
C GLY A 928 -0.80 15.96 -12.04
N GLY A 929 -1.03 15.76 -13.35
CA GLY A 929 -0.85 14.47 -13.99
C GLY A 929 -2.08 13.55 -13.93
N ALA A 930 -2.06 12.48 -14.73
CA ALA A 930 -3.20 11.59 -14.92
C ALA A 930 -3.62 10.85 -13.64
N THR A 931 -2.66 10.45 -12.82
CA THR A 931 -2.88 9.71 -11.58
C THR A 931 -3.62 10.51 -10.50
N MET A 932 -3.51 11.86 -10.55
CA MET A 932 -4.13 12.76 -9.58
C MET A 932 -5.52 13.25 -10.00
N ARG A 933 -5.90 13.04 -11.27
CA ARG A 933 -7.14 13.64 -11.83
C ARG A 933 -8.40 13.15 -11.13
N SER A 934 -8.55 11.85 -10.92
CA SER A 934 -9.73 11.30 -10.25
C SER A 934 -9.86 11.85 -8.82
N PHE A 935 -8.78 11.79 -8.05
CA PHE A 935 -8.71 12.31 -6.69
C PHE A 935 -9.08 13.81 -6.60
N THR A 936 -8.44 14.63 -7.44
CA THR A 936 -8.68 16.08 -7.44
C THR A 936 -10.06 16.44 -7.96
N PHE A 937 -10.61 15.67 -8.91
CA PHE A 937 -11.98 15.84 -9.37
C PHE A 937 -13.00 15.57 -8.27
N ALA A 938 -12.81 14.53 -7.46
CA ALA A 938 -13.65 14.28 -6.31
C ALA A 938 -13.65 15.47 -5.33
N ILE A 939 -12.47 16.05 -5.06
CA ILE A 939 -12.35 17.21 -4.17
C ILE A 939 -13.02 18.45 -4.79
N LEU A 940 -12.86 18.70 -6.09
CA LEU A 940 -13.55 19.80 -6.80
C LEU A 940 -15.06 19.71 -6.64
N LEU A 941 -15.63 18.52 -6.89
CA LEU A 941 -17.05 18.26 -6.67
C LEU A 941 -17.44 18.48 -5.21
N GLY A 942 -16.61 18.02 -4.29
CA GLY A 942 -16.80 18.15 -2.86
C GLY A 942 -16.85 19.59 -2.37
N VAL A 943 -15.98 20.45 -2.87
CA VAL A 943 -15.99 21.90 -2.58
C VAL A 943 -17.26 22.55 -3.11
N ILE A 944 -17.64 22.26 -4.35
CA ILE A 944 -18.85 22.82 -4.98
C ILE A 944 -20.11 22.36 -4.22
N PHE A 945 -20.26 21.06 -4.03
CA PHE A 945 -21.44 20.50 -3.37
C PHE A 945 -21.46 20.80 -1.88
N GLY A 946 -20.29 20.85 -1.20
CA GLY A 946 -20.17 21.24 0.21
C GLY A 946 -20.70 22.64 0.46
N THR A 947 -20.25 23.61 -0.36
CA THR A 947 -20.73 25.00 -0.29
C THR A 947 -22.23 25.08 -0.55
N TYR A 948 -22.71 24.38 -1.58
CA TYR A 948 -24.13 24.30 -1.88
C TYR A 948 -24.93 23.72 -0.71
N CYS A 949 -24.49 22.59 -0.16
CA CYS A 949 -25.17 21.91 0.94
C CYS A 949 -25.12 22.70 2.25
N THR A 950 -24.10 23.50 2.50
CA THR A 950 -24.05 24.41 3.66
C THR A 950 -25.19 25.42 3.62
N LEU A 951 -25.44 26.04 2.47
CA LEU A 951 -26.45 27.08 2.29
C LEU A 951 -27.87 26.50 2.20
N PHE A 952 -28.05 25.41 1.44
CA PHE A 952 -29.39 24.91 1.08
C PHE A 952 -29.82 23.63 1.82
N VAL A 953 -28.91 22.95 2.53
CA VAL A 953 -29.21 21.69 3.24
C VAL A 953 -28.98 21.84 4.74
N ALA A 954 -27.77 22.20 5.18
CA ALA A 954 -27.41 22.25 6.60
C ALA A 954 -28.28 23.21 7.40
N THR A 955 -28.31 24.47 6.99
CA THR A 955 -29.01 25.54 7.71
C THR A 955 -30.51 25.38 7.64
N PRO A 956 -31.14 25.09 6.49
CA PRO A 956 -32.60 24.84 6.48
C PRO A 956 -33.05 23.64 7.30
N ILE A 957 -32.31 22.53 7.30
CA ILE A 957 -32.61 21.36 8.11
C ILE A 957 -32.49 21.71 9.62
N ALA A 958 -31.41 22.39 10.01
CA ALA A 958 -31.23 22.85 11.38
C ALA A 958 -32.38 23.75 11.84
N TYR A 959 -32.85 24.68 10.99
CA TYR A 959 -33.99 25.52 11.25
C TYR A 959 -35.30 24.70 11.45
N GLU A 960 -35.59 23.75 10.57
CA GLU A 960 -36.80 22.94 10.66
C GLU A 960 -36.80 22.05 11.89
N VAL A 961 -35.66 21.43 12.23
CA VAL A 961 -35.53 20.61 13.45
C VAL A 961 -35.74 21.48 14.72
N ALA A 962 -35.13 22.68 14.76
CA ALA A 962 -35.29 23.60 15.85
C ALA A 962 -36.76 24.05 16.00
N LYS A 963 -37.42 24.39 14.86
CA LYS A 963 -38.86 24.80 14.84
C LYS A 963 -39.77 23.66 15.34
N ARG A 964 -39.56 22.42 14.88
CA ARG A 964 -40.37 21.26 15.37
C ARG A 964 -40.18 21.01 16.87
N ARG A 965 -38.97 21.22 17.41
CA ARG A 965 -38.74 21.09 18.86
C ARG A 965 -39.40 22.18 19.69
N SER A 966 -39.35 23.43 19.22
CA SER A 966 -40.07 24.53 19.91
C SER A 966 -41.58 24.30 19.92
N LEU A 967 -42.18 23.83 18.84
CA LEU A 967 -43.59 23.47 18.76
C LEU A 967 -43.93 22.29 19.68
N LYS A 968 -43.09 21.27 19.79
CA LYS A 968 -43.32 20.17 20.75
C LYS A 968 -43.14 20.58 22.19
N ALA A 969 -42.24 21.53 22.50
CA ALA A 969 -42.10 22.08 23.85
C ALA A 969 -43.27 22.99 24.25
N ALA A 970 -43.87 23.72 23.30
CA ALA A 970 -45.05 24.54 23.51
C ALA A 970 -46.35 23.71 23.60
N ALA A 971 -46.40 22.51 23.07
CA ALA A 971 -47.52 21.58 23.13
C ALA A 971 -47.52 20.64 24.37
N LYS A 972 -46.41 20.63 25.14
CA LYS A 972 -46.31 20.06 26.49
C LYS A 972 -46.52 21.15 27.56
#